data_bd659ce03751a9d330ed5623f15ea6ae
#
_entry.id   bd659ce03751a9d330ed5623f15ea6ae
#
_cell.length_a   1.000
_cell.length_b   1.000
_cell.length_c   1.000
_cell.angle_alpha   90.00
_cell.angle_beta   90.00
_cell.angle_gamma   90.00
#
_symmetry.space_group_name_H-M   'P 1'
#
loop_
_entity.id
_entity.type
_entity.pdbx_description
1 polymer ?
#
loop_
_entity_poly.entity_id
_entity_poly.type
_entity_poly.pdbx_seq_one_letter_code
_entity_poly.pdbx_strand_id
1 'polypeptide(L)'
;MVALHFTLLWLSTGFSLTYASPFKSNADHSTIRATEAESDNSAIWFPHNVSRHHETSSQSAITYISPEIEAPINVSYIHRSHKWEKAHGRAKRYLADWTLEEKVQLTTGVGWQNGRCVGNIGPVPSKNFPGLCLQDSPLGVRLTDFVSAFPAGINAAATFDKDLIYARGYAMGQEFKGKGVNVALGPMTNMGRVAAGGRNWEGFGGDPYLSGWATEMTIRGMQDAGVQACVKHYVGNEQERNRTTESSNIDDRTLREIYTHPFLRAVQADVASVMCSYNLINGSLRHVRLGRSAFWSCLCQHRSGYVHAWRHRAWKSDQLLGFQSDGVSQKREHQDKDYPEVNFDSFRLSGSNNSHIDVQDDHWKIIRKIGASSTVLLKNVDHALPLWKPRSMTLIGSDLGPSLFGPNGFPDRGGLSGTLAMGWGSGTAQFPYLVDPLSAISLQARKDGTTLNWWLDDWNLSEASYWASVAEVAIVGINSDSGEGYITVDNNEGDRNNLTAWNNGDELVKAVASANNNTIVIVHSVGPMIIESWIDHPNITAVLWAGLPGQESGNSLVDVLYGAYNPSARLPYTIAKRREDYSADIDYVTSDVPAIPQVNYTEGLFIDYRHFLAKNITPRYEFGFGMSYTSFEFGDVSVEEIKEEGAENDIFNFRDVDDDGTVKAGRFLLDYLHKARWTVTVDITNTGEINGCEIPQLYLAYPPDSGEPPKVMRDFARINLDPGASQRVTFNLSRYDVSIWDVVHQKWTIPNGTFGVEVGRSSMDKDAKKASFCPGSY
;
A
#
# COMPACT_ATOMS: atom_id res chain seq x y z
N MET A 1 -0.16 40.02 41.72
CA MET A 1 -0.50 41.39 41.33
C MET A 1 0.20 41.71 40.05
N VAL A 2 -0.54 42.29 39.15
CA VAL A 2 -0.29 42.79 37.77
C VAL A 2 -0.60 41.80 36.70
N ALA A 3 -1.83 41.91 36.23
CA ALA A 3 -2.33 41.34 34.98
C ALA A 3 -1.98 42.30 33.83
N LEU A 4 -1.52 41.82 32.71
CA LEU A 4 -1.50 42.53 31.45
C LEU A 4 -2.45 41.81 30.47
N HIS A 5 -3.53 42.55 30.16
CA HIS A 5 -4.43 42.23 29.06
C HIS A 5 -3.75 42.65 27.72
N PHE A 6 -3.76 41.71 26.74
CA PHE A 6 -3.60 42.09 25.33
C PHE A 6 -4.89 41.74 24.60
N THR A 7 -5.57 42.81 24.19
CA THR A 7 -6.75 42.78 23.32
C THR A 7 -6.26 42.73 21.87
N LEU A 8 -6.56 41.67 21.13
CA LEU A 8 -6.37 41.62 19.68
C LEU A 8 -7.69 41.90 18.98
N LEU A 9 -7.74 43.04 18.26
CA LEU A 9 -8.80 43.35 17.32
C LEU A 9 -8.74 42.41 16.12
N TRP A 10 -9.85 41.74 15.84
CA TRP A 10 -10.11 41.10 14.56
C TRP A 10 -10.90 42.05 13.66
N LEU A 11 -10.29 42.40 12.53
CA LEU A 11 -11.00 43.00 11.40
C LEU A 11 -11.49 41.88 10.49
N SER A 12 -12.81 41.67 10.50
CA SER A 12 -13.53 40.81 9.58
C SER A 12 -13.74 41.54 8.25
N THR A 13 -13.13 41.05 7.18
CA THR A 13 -13.62 41.33 5.82
C THR A 13 -14.25 40.05 5.29
N GLY A 14 -15.58 40.06 5.30
CA GLY A 14 -16.38 39.01 4.72
C GLY A 14 -16.34 39.05 3.20
N PHE A 15 -15.98 37.96 2.57
CA PHE A 15 -16.38 37.67 1.20
C PHE A 15 -17.40 36.54 1.22
N SER A 16 -18.64 36.90 0.93
CA SER A 16 -19.76 36.00 0.70
C SER A 16 -19.71 35.54 -0.75
N LEU A 17 -19.43 34.29 -1.01
CA LEU A 17 -19.66 33.65 -2.31
C LEU A 17 -21.02 32.97 -2.26
N THR A 18 -22.00 33.61 -2.87
CA THR A 18 -23.32 33.04 -3.14
C THR A 18 -23.23 32.10 -4.33
N TYR A 19 -23.46 30.82 -4.10
CA TYR A 19 -23.76 29.86 -5.15
C TYR A 19 -25.19 30.07 -5.66
N ALA A 20 -25.33 30.35 -6.94
CA ALA A 20 -26.62 30.38 -7.64
C ALA A 20 -26.89 29.00 -8.27
N SER A 21 -28.02 28.44 -7.97
CA SER A 21 -28.61 27.23 -8.53
C SER A 21 -29.50 27.56 -9.73
N PRO A 22 -30.14 26.61 -10.46
CA PRO A 22 -29.82 26.27 -11.83
C PRO A 22 -30.77 26.89 -12.87
N PHE A 23 -30.30 26.93 -14.10
CA PHE A 23 -31.02 27.35 -15.28
C PHE A 23 -32.18 26.43 -15.61
N LYS A 24 -33.38 27.03 -15.78
CA LYS A 24 -34.51 26.45 -16.49
C LYS A 24 -34.35 26.71 -17.99
N SER A 25 -34.58 25.67 -18.76
CA SER A 25 -34.71 25.70 -20.23
C SER A 25 -35.89 26.50 -20.70
N ASN A 26 -35.68 27.38 -21.67
CA ASN A 26 -36.70 27.72 -22.67
C ASN A 26 -36.05 27.73 -24.04
N ALA A 27 -36.64 26.94 -24.92
CA ALA A 27 -36.30 26.86 -26.32
C ALA A 27 -36.78 28.12 -27.04
N ASP A 28 -35.96 28.65 -27.92
CA ASP A 28 -36.47 29.34 -29.12
C ASP A 28 -35.47 29.16 -30.28
N HIS A 29 -36.05 28.75 -31.40
CA HIS A 29 -35.42 28.54 -32.69
C HIS A 29 -35.09 29.88 -33.35
N SER A 30 -33.83 30.12 -33.73
CA SER A 30 -33.52 30.98 -34.87
C SER A 30 -32.24 30.54 -35.55
N THR A 31 -32.40 30.19 -36.79
CA THR A 31 -31.46 29.95 -37.87
C THR A 31 -30.38 31.03 -38.00
N ILE A 32 -29.11 30.65 -38.00
CA ILE A 32 -28.02 31.46 -38.56
C ILE A 32 -27.20 30.61 -39.54
N ARG A 33 -27.05 31.19 -40.75
CA ARG A 33 -26.36 30.67 -41.92
C ARG A 33 -24.85 30.56 -41.70
N ALA A 34 -24.28 29.52 -42.29
CA ALA A 34 -22.85 29.35 -42.49
C ALA A 34 -22.28 30.45 -43.39
N THR A 35 -21.11 30.98 -43.03
CA THR A 35 -20.16 31.59 -43.94
C THR A 35 -18.83 30.85 -43.82
N GLU A 36 -18.38 30.37 -44.96
CA GLU A 36 -17.09 29.74 -45.19
C GLU A 36 -15.96 30.76 -44.91
N ALA A 37 -14.87 30.28 -44.27
CA ALA A 37 -13.56 30.91 -44.38
C ALA A 37 -12.50 29.81 -44.33
N GLU A 38 -11.60 29.91 -45.27
CA GLU A 38 -10.57 28.99 -45.75
C GLU A 38 -9.51 28.57 -44.72
N SER A 39 -9.13 27.31 -44.90
CA SER A 39 -7.80 26.67 -44.71
C SER A 39 -6.67 27.39 -44.02
N ASP A 40 -6.08 26.73 -43.03
CA ASP A 40 -4.64 26.61 -42.99
C ASP A 40 -4.20 25.22 -42.48
N ASN A 41 -3.43 24.52 -43.32
CA ASN A 41 -2.85 23.22 -43.09
C ASN A 41 -1.54 23.37 -42.32
N SER A 42 -1.43 22.79 -41.15
CA SER A 42 -0.14 22.44 -40.59
C SER A 42 -0.10 20.97 -40.21
N ALA A 43 0.64 20.21 -41.00
CA ALA A 43 0.81 18.79 -40.91
C ALA A 43 1.61 18.38 -39.65
N ILE A 44 1.07 17.42 -38.93
CA ILE A 44 1.81 16.69 -37.89
C ILE A 44 2.52 15.50 -38.59
N TRP A 45 3.84 15.51 -38.56
CA TRP A 45 4.69 14.49 -39.11
C TRP A 45 4.71 13.22 -38.26
N PHE A 46 4.38 12.07 -38.87
CA PHE A 46 4.78 10.74 -38.41
C PHE A 46 5.84 10.17 -39.35
N PRO A 47 6.94 9.60 -38.86
CA PRO A 47 7.90 8.97 -39.75
C PRO A 47 7.37 7.59 -40.19
N HIS A 48 7.15 7.46 -41.50
CA HIS A 48 7.01 6.17 -42.19
C HIS A 48 8.39 5.57 -42.44
N ASN A 49 8.60 4.32 -42.03
CA ASN A 49 9.34 3.32 -42.79
C ASN A 49 9.09 1.93 -42.18
N VAL A 50 8.20 1.16 -42.81
CA VAL A 50 8.20 -0.30 -42.71
C VAL A 50 7.94 -0.83 -44.13
N SER A 51 8.97 -1.45 -44.67
CA SER A 51 8.94 -2.20 -45.94
C SER A 51 8.01 -3.43 -45.79
N ARG A 52 7.13 -3.59 -46.82
CA ARG A 52 6.25 -4.76 -46.92
C ARG A 52 7.07 -5.96 -47.42
N HIS A 53 7.01 -7.07 -46.69
CA HIS A 53 7.13 -8.41 -47.26
C HIS A 53 5.82 -9.16 -47.05
N HIS A 54 5.27 -9.63 -48.15
CA HIS A 54 4.16 -10.59 -48.19
C HIS A 54 4.68 -11.96 -47.84
N GLU A 55 4.12 -12.61 -46.83
CA GLU A 55 4.08 -14.07 -46.76
C GLU A 55 2.75 -14.57 -46.15
N THR A 56 2.36 -15.73 -46.66
CA THR A 56 1.04 -16.36 -46.63
C THR A 56 0.72 -16.99 -45.29
N SER A 57 -0.53 -16.82 -44.92
CA SER A 57 -1.39 -17.56 -43.95
C SER A 57 -0.84 -18.82 -43.25
N SER A 58 -0.64 -18.70 -41.92
CA SER A 58 -0.97 -19.74 -40.95
C SER A 58 -1.45 -19.05 -39.67
N GLN A 59 -2.58 -19.52 -39.16
CA GLN A 59 -3.14 -19.05 -37.88
C GLN A 59 -2.13 -19.39 -36.77
N SER A 60 -1.42 -18.40 -36.29
CA SER A 60 -0.64 -18.50 -35.06
C SER A 60 -1.29 -17.59 -34.01
N ALA A 61 -1.63 -18.19 -32.89
CA ALA A 61 -2.02 -17.47 -31.69
C ALA A 61 -1.05 -16.32 -31.42
N ILE A 62 -1.58 -15.13 -31.26
CA ILE A 62 -0.78 -13.95 -30.88
C ILE A 62 -0.42 -14.15 -29.41
N THR A 63 0.76 -14.73 -29.21
CA THR A 63 1.38 -14.73 -27.89
C THR A 63 1.87 -13.30 -27.63
N TYR A 64 1.17 -12.56 -26.78
CA TYR A 64 1.70 -11.33 -26.23
C TYR A 64 2.91 -11.68 -25.37
N ILE A 65 4.09 -11.37 -25.85
CA ILE A 65 5.32 -11.42 -25.06
C ILE A 65 5.18 -10.29 -24.04
N SER A 66 4.79 -10.62 -22.80
CA SER A 66 5.04 -9.75 -21.65
C SER A 66 6.53 -9.46 -21.63
N PRO A 67 6.98 -8.20 -21.53
CA PRO A 67 8.40 -7.93 -21.41
C PRO A 67 8.92 -8.69 -20.19
N GLU A 68 9.74 -9.71 -20.43
CA GLU A 68 10.43 -10.44 -19.38
C GLU A 68 11.29 -9.43 -18.63
N ILE A 69 11.01 -9.27 -17.33
CA ILE A 69 12.01 -8.69 -16.42
C ILE A 69 13.05 -9.78 -16.29
N GLU A 70 14.17 -9.61 -17.00
CA GLU A 70 15.29 -10.54 -16.94
C GLU A 70 15.77 -10.67 -15.49
N ALA A 71 15.90 -11.93 -15.09
CA ALA A 71 16.45 -12.52 -13.89
C ALA A 71 15.54 -12.55 -12.66
N PRO A 72 15.38 -13.75 -12.07
CA PRO A 72 14.90 -13.84 -10.70
C PRO A 72 15.88 -13.08 -9.81
N ILE A 73 15.37 -12.06 -9.09
CA ILE A 73 16.15 -11.34 -8.10
C ILE A 73 16.47 -12.36 -7.02
N ASN A 74 17.71 -12.85 -7.04
CA ASN A 74 18.20 -13.76 -6.00
C ASN A 74 18.37 -12.94 -4.73
N VAL A 75 17.27 -12.75 -3.98
CA VAL A 75 17.26 -12.07 -2.69
C VAL A 75 17.94 -12.99 -1.69
N SER A 76 19.27 -12.95 -1.67
CA SER A 76 20.02 -13.59 -0.62
C SER A 76 19.69 -12.87 0.69
N TYR A 77 18.97 -13.55 1.58
CA TYR A 77 18.65 -13.09 2.93
C TYR A 77 19.93 -13.02 3.81
N ILE A 78 20.80 -12.06 3.49
CA ILE A 78 22.02 -11.85 4.27
C ILE A 78 21.71 -10.86 5.38
N HIS A 79 21.94 -11.29 6.62
CA HIS A 79 21.89 -10.44 7.81
C HIS A 79 22.76 -9.18 7.65
N ARG A 80 22.15 -8.00 7.56
CA ARG A 80 22.82 -6.72 7.27
C ARG A 80 23.35 -6.00 8.51
N SER A 81 23.30 -6.61 9.68
CA SER A 81 23.68 -6.01 10.96
C SER A 81 25.11 -5.44 11.01
N HIS A 82 26.05 -6.01 10.26
CA HIS A 82 27.40 -5.45 10.11
C HIS A 82 27.44 -4.10 9.38
N LYS A 83 26.46 -3.81 8.55
CA LYS A 83 26.38 -2.51 7.87
C LYS A 83 26.09 -1.39 8.86
N TRP A 84 25.16 -1.61 9.80
CA TRP A 84 24.83 -0.64 10.84
C TRP A 84 26.00 -0.32 11.76
N GLU A 85 26.76 -1.32 12.23
CA GLU A 85 27.96 -1.08 13.06
C GLU A 85 29.01 -0.28 12.32
N LYS A 86 29.25 -0.62 11.05
CA LYS A 86 30.19 0.15 10.22
C LYS A 86 29.70 1.59 10.02
N ALA A 87 28.41 1.79 9.75
CA ALA A 87 27.79 3.09 9.60
C ALA A 87 27.89 3.93 10.87
N HIS A 88 27.56 3.35 12.03
CA HIS A 88 27.69 4.02 13.33
C HIS A 88 29.14 4.38 13.65
N GLY A 89 30.09 3.50 13.37
CA GLY A 89 31.53 3.79 13.54
C GLY A 89 32.00 4.94 12.64
N ARG A 90 31.52 5.04 11.39
CA ARG A 90 31.81 6.15 10.48
C ARG A 90 31.22 7.46 11.00
N ALA A 91 29.95 7.42 11.41
CA ALA A 91 29.27 8.55 12.00
C ALA A 91 29.99 9.14 13.20
N LYS A 92 30.37 8.27 14.12
CA LYS A 92 31.11 8.68 15.34
C LYS A 92 32.42 9.40 15.00
N ARG A 93 33.16 8.90 14.01
CA ARG A 93 34.40 9.58 13.53
C ARG A 93 34.07 10.92 12.85
N TYR A 94 33.05 10.98 12.02
CA TYR A 94 32.67 12.20 11.29
C TYR A 94 32.22 13.32 12.23
N LEU A 95 31.51 12.98 13.31
CA LEU A 95 30.96 13.93 14.27
C LEU A 95 31.92 14.26 15.44
N ALA A 96 33.11 13.69 15.48
CA ALA A 96 33.99 13.80 16.61
C ALA A 96 34.43 15.25 16.91
N ASP A 97 34.60 16.06 15.87
CA ASP A 97 35.03 17.48 15.94
C ASP A 97 33.89 18.47 15.79
N TRP A 98 32.62 18.01 15.78
CA TRP A 98 31.44 18.88 15.68
C TRP A 98 31.11 19.50 17.04
N THR A 99 30.72 20.79 17.02
CA THR A 99 30.20 21.42 18.22
C THR A 99 28.82 20.90 18.61
N LEU A 100 28.38 21.21 19.83
CA LEU A 100 27.05 20.82 20.29
C LEU A 100 25.95 21.46 19.42
N GLU A 101 26.11 22.71 19.04
CA GLU A 101 25.17 23.45 18.19
C GLU A 101 25.07 22.81 16.81
N GLU A 102 26.19 22.47 16.18
CA GLU A 102 26.23 21.77 14.90
C GLU A 102 25.54 20.38 14.98
N LYS A 103 25.75 19.65 16.07
CA LYS A 103 25.08 18.36 16.32
C LYS A 103 23.57 18.51 16.53
N VAL A 104 23.14 19.58 17.25
CA VAL A 104 21.73 19.90 17.44
C VAL A 104 21.08 20.25 16.09
N GLN A 105 21.77 20.99 15.24
CA GLN A 105 21.27 21.35 13.91
C GLN A 105 20.97 20.10 13.05
N LEU A 106 21.76 19.03 13.13
CA LEU A 106 21.49 17.77 12.43
C LEU A 106 20.19 17.08 12.87
N THR A 107 19.77 17.31 14.11
CA THR A 107 18.58 16.69 14.71
C THR A 107 17.36 17.61 14.69
N THR A 108 17.53 18.84 14.15
CA THR A 108 16.48 19.84 14.09
C THR A 108 16.17 20.18 12.64
N GLY A 109 14.93 19.94 12.21
CA GLY A 109 14.47 20.39 10.88
C GLY A 109 14.39 21.90 10.79
N VAL A 110 14.39 22.41 9.57
CA VAL A 110 14.27 23.87 9.31
C VAL A 110 12.82 24.37 9.21
N GLY A 111 11.84 23.47 9.42
CA GLY A 111 10.41 23.75 9.35
C GLY A 111 9.79 23.50 7.96
N TRP A 112 8.46 23.49 7.95
CA TRP A 112 7.66 23.29 6.74
C TRP A 112 7.87 24.45 5.75
N GLN A 113 8.08 24.13 4.48
CA GLN A 113 8.34 25.09 3.38
C GLN A 113 9.62 25.93 3.51
N ASN A 114 10.49 25.66 4.46
CA ASN A 114 11.77 26.34 4.62
C ASN A 114 12.92 25.60 3.92
N GLY A 115 12.63 25.02 2.76
CA GLY A 115 13.57 24.32 1.91
C GLY A 115 12.88 23.85 0.64
N ARG A 116 13.55 23.02 -0.17
CA ARG A 116 13.05 22.55 -1.47
C ARG A 116 12.14 21.31 -1.34
N CYS A 117 12.26 20.57 -0.26
CA CYS A 117 11.57 19.32 0.02
C CYS A 117 10.52 19.49 1.13
N VAL A 118 9.59 18.53 1.26
CA VAL A 118 8.57 18.52 2.32
C VAL A 118 9.21 18.63 3.71
N GLY A 119 10.29 17.87 3.96
CA GLY A 119 11.13 17.98 5.13
C GLY A 119 12.57 18.30 4.75
N ASN A 120 13.25 19.12 5.54
CA ASN A 120 14.64 19.49 5.29
C ASN A 120 15.44 19.57 6.57
N ILE A 121 16.66 19.06 6.52
CA ILE A 121 17.71 19.34 7.50
C ILE A 121 18.65 20.35 6.87
N GLY A 122 18.93 21.46 7.57
CA GLY A 122 19.74 22.54 7.05
C GLY A 122 21.21 22.14 6.84
N PRO A 123 21.93 22.85 5.94
CA PRO A 123 23.36 22.62 5.72
C PRO A 123 24.20 23.08 6.93
N VAL A 124 25.37 22.44 7.12
CA VAL A 124 26.40 22.87 8.07
C VAL A 124 27.69 23.14 7.28
N PRO A 125 27.87 24.37 6.75
CA PRO A 125 28.96 24.67 5.82
C PRO A 125 30.35 24.46 6.41
N SER A 126 30.55 24.71 7.72
CA SER A 126 31.82 24.48 8.45
C SER A 126 32.28 23.01 8.39
N LYS A 127 31.36 22.10 8.11
CA LYS A 127 31.60 20.63 8.04
C LYS A 127 31.38 20.06 6.64
N ASN A 128 31.19 20.92 5.64
CA ASN A 128 30.79 20.51 4.27
C ASN A 128 29.56 19.59 4.23
N PHE A 129 28.63 19.78 5.16
CA PHE A 129 27.38 19.04 5.20
C PHE A 129 26.32 19.81 4.41
N PRO A 130 25.78 19.25 3.31
CA PRO A 130 24.88 19.96 2.41
C PRO A 130 23.42 20.04 2.91
N GLY A 131 23.10 19.40 4.04
CA GLY A 131 21.74 19.18 4.49
C GLY A 131 21.14 17.90 3.93
N LEU A 132 19.88 17.61 4.31
CA LEU A 132 19.11 16.47 3.81
C LEU A 132 17.74 16.93 3.31
N CYS A 133 17.33 16.33 2.20
CA CYS A 133 15.98 16.39 1.66
C CYS A 133 15.21 15.14 2.10
N LEU A 134 14.06 15.34 2.75
CA LEU A 134 13.11 14.32 3.12
C LEU A 134 11.82 14.56 2.32
N GLN A 135 11.37 13.58 1.53
CA GLN A 135 10.26 13.77 0.62
C GLN A 135 9.18 12.71 0.78
N ASP A 136 7.90 13.15 0.79
CA ASP A 136 6.75 12.26 0.64
C ASP A 136 6.73 11.72 -0.81
N SER A 137 6.14 10.63 -1.13
CA SER A 137 5.12 9.80 -0.56
C SER A 137 5.47 8.32 -0.71
N PRO A 138 4.63 7.36 -0.19
CA PRO A 138 4.81 5.93 -0.43
C PRO A 138 4.35 5.45 -1.83
N LEU A 139 3.87 6.34 -2.72
CA LEU A 139 3.41 6.04 -4.07
C LEU A 139 4.23 6.69 -5.19
N GLY A 140 5.31 7.40 -4.86
CA GLY A 140 6.17 8.11 -5.80
C GLY A 140 6.65 9.44 -5.22
N VAL A 141 7.46 10.20 -5.95
CA VAL A 141 7.99 11.48 -5.45
C VAL A 141 6.90 12.55 -5.50
N ARG A 142 6.46 13.03 -4.33
CA ARG A 142 5.38 14.01 -4.23
C ARG A 142 5.82 15.41 -4.69
N LEU A 143 4.88 16.21 -5.21
CA LEU A 143 5.04 17.61 -5.56
C LEU A 143 6.26 17.88 -6.45
N THR A 144 6.41 17.09 -7.51
CA THR A 144 7.37 17.30 -8.58
C THR A 144 6.86 16.69 -9.87
N ASP A 145 7.46 17.05 -11.00
CA ASP A 145 7.16 16.53 -12.33
C ASP A 145 8.15 15.45 -12.78
N PHE A 146 7.86 14.83 -13.93
CA PHE A 146 8.71 13.78 -14.53
C PHE A 146 9.05 12.66 -13.53
N VAL A 147 8.03 12.21 -12.81
CA VAL A 147 8.03 11.09 -11.87
C VAL A 147 6.85 10.19 -12.16
N SER A 148 6.91 8.94 -11.71
CA SER A 148 5.83 7.98 -11.89
C SER A 148 4.87 7.96 -10.70
N ALA A 149 3.61 7.65 -10.97
CA ALA A 149 2.58 7.39 -9.98
C ALA A 149 2.35 5.87 -9.87
N PHE A 150 2.96 5.25 -8.88
CA PHE A 150 2.94 3.80 -8.65
C PHE A 150 1.61 3.33 -8.07
N PRO A 151 1.27 2.02 -8.22
CA PRO A 151 0.14 1.42 -7.51
C PRO A 151 0.27 1.61 -6.00
N ALA A 152 -0.86 1.75 -5.32
CA ALA A 152 -0.91 1.94 -3.86
C ALA A 152 -0.33 0.74 -3.08
N GLY A 153 -0.03 0.94 -1.80
CA GLY A 153 0.46 -0.13 -0.92
C GLY A 153 -0.51 -1.31 -0.85
N ILE A 154 -1.81 -1.01 -0.78
CA ILE A 154 -2.88 -2.02 -0.75
C ILE A 154 -2.89 -2.89 -2.02
N ASN A 155 -2.61 -2.31 -3.20
CA ASN A 155 -2.47 -3.06 -4.44
C ASN A 155 -1.19 -3.90 -4.45
N ALA A 156 -0.07 -3.34 -3.98
CA ALA A 156 1.16 -4.12 -3.84
C ALA A 156 0.95 -5.35 -2.93
N ALA A 157 0.22 -5.20 -1.82
CA ALA A 157 -0.16 -6.30 -0.93
C ALA A 157 -1.05 -7.33 -1.62
N ALA A 158 -2.05 -6.90 -2.42
CA ALA A 158 -2.97 -7.79 -3.13
C ALA A 158 -2.28 -8.70 -4.16
N THR A 159 -1.04 -8.38 -4.57
CA THR A 159 -0.25 -9.29 -5.42
C THR A 159 0.21 -10.54 -4.69
N PHE A 160 0.36 -10.50 -3.36
CA PHE A 160 1.01 -11.55 -2.54
C PHE A 160 2.33 -12.00 -3.17
N ASP A 161 3.07 -11.08 -3.77
CA ASP A 161 4.30 -11.32 -4.51
C ASP A 161 5.44 -10.47 -3.92
N LYS A 162 6.33 -11.14 -3.20
CA LYS A 162 7.46 -10.50 -2.52
C LYS A 162 8.40 -9.81 -3.51
N ASP A 163 8.57 -10.39 -4.71
CA ASP A 163 9.48 -9.86 -5.74
C ASP A 163 8.88 -8.62 -6.43
N LEU A 164 7.57 -8.62 -6.73
CA LEU A 164 6.90 -7.44 -7.27
C LEU A 164 6.88 -6.28 -6.28
N ILE A 165 6.68 -6.56 -4.99
CA ILE A 165 6.73 -5.54 -3.93
C ILE A 165 8.14 -4.95 -3.82
N TYR A 166 9.18 -5.80 -3.88
CA TYR A 166 10.57 -5.34 -3.93
C TYR A 166 10.84 -4.48 -5.18
N ALA A 167 10.46 -4.97 -6.36
CA ALA A 167 10.68 -4.26 -7.62
C ALA A 167 9.99 -2.89 -7.63
N ARG A 168 8.75 -2.78 -7.09
CA ARG A 168 8.08 -1.50 -6.87
C ARG A 168 8.91 -0.58 -5.98
N GLY A 169 9.39 -1.08 -4.85
CA GLY A 169 10.24 -0.33 -3.92
C GLY A 169 11.52 0.16 -4.57
N TYR A 170 12.16 -0.69 -5.40
CA TYR A 170 13.39 -0.38 -6.11
C TYR A 170 13.17 0.73 -7.15
N ALA A 171 12.14 0.62 -7.98
CA ALA A 171 11.79 1.62 -8.99
C ALA A 171 11.47 2.99 -8.35
N MET A 172 10.63 3.01 -7.31
CA MET A 172 10.40 4.24 -6.53
C MET A 172 11.71 4.81 -5.97
N GLY A 173 12.56 3.97 -5.41
CA GLY A 173 13.86 4.38 -4.87
C GLY A 173 14.77 5.02 -5.93
N GLN A 174 14.78 4.51 -7.16
CA GLN A 174 15.51 5.11 -8.28
C GLN A 174 15.00 6.53 -8.58
N GLU A 175 13.68 6.73 -8.62
CA GLU A 175 13.10 8.07 -8.86
C GLU A 175 13.40 9.05 -7.73
N PHE A 176 13.24 8.64 -6.46
CA PHE A 176 13.63 9.46 -5.32
C PHE A 176 15.10 9.88 -5.39
N LYS A 177 16.00 8.92 -5.65
CA LYS A 177 17.43 9.20 -5.83
C LYS A 177 17.67 10.14 -7.00
N GLY A 178 17.06 9.88 -8.17
CA GLY A 178 17.20 10.71 -9.38
C GLY A 178 16.76 12.16 -9.16
N LYS A 179 15.76 12.40 -8.29
CA LYS A 179 15.35 13.74 -7.85
C LYS A 179 16.26 14.36 -6.78
N GLY A 180 17.28 13.64 -6.29
CA GLY A 180 18.22 14.11 -5.26
C GLY A 180 17.67 14.01 -3.84
N VAL A 181 16.60 13.25 -3.61
CA VAL A 181 16.02 13.02 -2.29
C VAL A 181 16.91 12.09 -1.48
N ASN A 182 17.20 12.44 -0.24
CA ASN A 182 18.03 11.63 0.65
C ASN A 182 17.21 10.60 1.43
N VAL A 183 15.99 10.98 1.85
CA VAL A 183 15.09 10.14 2.66
C VAL A 183 13.69 10.15 2.04
N ALA A 184 13.22 8.97 1.62
CA ALA A 184 11.85 8.75 1.20
C ALA A 184 10.98 8.47 2.44
N LEU A 185 9.89 9.24 2.63
CA LEU A 185 8.98 9.11 3.79
C LEU A 185 7.96 8.00 3.55
N GLY A 186 8.45 6.78 3.50
CA GLY A 186 7.71 5.54 3.27
C GLY A 186 8.61 4.30 3.46
N PRO A 187 8.00 3.10 3.49
CA PRO A 187 6.58 2.80 3.31
C PRO A 187 5.72 3.16 4.54
N MET A 188 4.41 3.31 4.32
CA MET A 188 3.41 3.32 5.37
C MET A 188 3.01 1.87 5.68
N THR A 189 2.93 1.52 6.98
CA THR A 189 2.67 0.14 7.40
C THR A 189 1.69 0.04 8.57
N ASN A 190 0.88 1.08 8.79
CA ASN A 190 -0.23 0.98 9.72
C ASN A 190 -1.21 -0.09 9.26
N MET A 191 -1.85 -0.74 10.23
CA MET A 191 -2.78 -1.84 9.97
C MET A 191 -4.14 -1.30 9.51
N GLY A 192 -4.85 -2.04 8.70
CA GLY A 192 -6.25 -1.76 8.36
C GLY A 192 -7.20 -2.18 9.48
N ARG A 193 -6.99 -1.66 10.70
CA ARG A 193 -7.80 -1.97 11.88
C ARG A 193 -9.28 -1.62 11.67
N VAL A 194 -9.51 -0.44 11.11
CA VAL A 194 -10.84 0.11 10.85
C VAL A 194 -11.09 0.13 9.36
N ALA A 195 -12.13 -0.53 8.89
CA ALA A 195 -12.45 -0.62 7.46
C ALA A 195 -12.63 0.76 6.80
N ALA A 196 -13.15 1.75 7.54
CA ALA A 196 -13.38 3.11 7.08
C ALA A 196 -12.14 4.02 7.16
N GLY A 197 -11.01 3.53 7.70
CA GLY A 197 -9.80 4.33 7.92
C GLY A 197 -9.27 4.99 6.65
N GLY A 198 -9.05 6.30 6.72
CA GLY A 198 -8.79 7.16 5.57
C GLY A 198 -7.52 6.83 4.80
N ARG A 199 -6.48 6.35 5.47
CA ARG A 199 -5.16 6.06 4.87
C ARG A 199 -4.86 4.56 4.72
N ASN A 200 -5.86 3.68 4.87
CA ASN A 200 -5.65 2.24 4.71
C ASN A 200 -4.99 1.86 3.38
N TRP A 201 -5.29 2.60 2.31
CA TRP A 201 -4.75 2.36 0.97
C TRP A 201 -3.22 2.57 0.85
N GLU A 202 -2.63 3.40 1.70
CA GLU A 202 -1.17 3.60 1.72
C GLU A 202 -0.44 2.38 2.30
N GLY A 203 -1.10 1.63 3.21
CA GLY A 203 -0.60 0.45 3.88
C GLY A 203 -0.85 -0.85 3.09
N PHE A 204 -0.71 -1.97 3.79
CA PHE A 204 -0.69 -3.30 3.18
C PHE A 204 -1.82 -4.22 3.66
N GLY A 205 -2.91 -3.65 4.22
CA GLY A 205 -4.11 -4.40 4.60
C GLY A 205 -4.20 -4.79 6.07
N GLY A 206 -5.04 -5.80 6.36
CA GLY A 206 -5.46 -6.17 7.72
C GLY A 206 -4.65 -7.29 8.39
N ASP A 207 -3.63 -7.82 7.72
CA ASP A 207 -2.79 -8.88 8.27
C ASP A 207 -1.36 -8.40 8.60
N PRO A 208 -0.86 -8.54 9.85
CA PRO A 208 0.46 -8.08 10.24
C PRO A 208 1.60 -8.84 9.53
N TYR A 209 1.41 -10.12 9.20
CA TYR A 209 2.44 -10.90 8.53
C TYR A 209 2.63 -10.45 7.07
N LEU A 210 1.53 -10.30 6.32
CA LEU A 210 1.53 -9.73 4.97
C LEU A 210 2.11 -8.32 4.97
N SER A 211 1.63 -7.46 5.89
CA SER A 211 2.12 -6.09 6.04
C SER A 211 3.61 -6.05 6.39
N GLY A 212 4.07 -6.96 7.23
CA GLY A 212 5.47 -7.10 7.60
C GLY A 212 6.36 -7.44 6.40
N TRP A 213 5.99 -8.44 5.60
CA TRP A 213 6.74 -8.79 4.39
C TRP A 213 6.72 -7.67 3.34
N ALA A 214 5.55 -7.06 3.12
CA ALA A 214 5.43 -5.96 2.17
C ALA A 214 6.29 -4.75 2.59
N THR A 215 6.34 -4.46 3.88
CA THR A 215 7.22 -3.43 4.47
C THR A 215 8.68 -3.76 4.24
N GLU A 216 9.12 -4.97 4.57
CA GLU A 216 10.51 -5.41 4.40
C GLU A 216 10.94 -5.31 2.94
N MET A 217 10.15 -5.86 2.02
CA MET A 217 10.50 -5.88 0.60
C MET A 217 10.56 -4.46 0.01
N THR A 218 9.62 -3.58 0.38
CA THR A 218 9.63 -2.18 -0.06
C THR A 218 10.87 -1.44 0.45
N ILE A 219 11.23 -1.61 1.72
CA ILE A 219 12.43 -0.97 2.32
C ILE A 219 13.70 -1.47 1.63
N ARG A 220 13.83 -2.78 1.44
CA ARG A 220 14.98 -3.36 0.73
C ARG A 220 15.10 -2.79 -0.67
N GLY A 221 14.01 -2.77 -1.44
CA GLY A 221 13.99 -2.19 -2.78
C GLY A 221 14.45 -0.73 -2.79
N MET A 222 13.85 0.12 -1.98
CA MET A 222 14.22 1.55 -1.89
C MET A 222 15.68 1.74 -1.50
N GLN A 223 16.16 1.02 -0.49
CA GLN A 223 17.52 1.18 0.01
C GLN A 223 18.58 0.57 -0.94
N ASP A 224 18.26 -0.50 -1.64
CA ASP A 224 19.14 -1.06 -2.68
C ASP A 224 19.24 -0.13 -3.91
N ALA A 225 18.20 0.68 -4.22
CA ALA A 225 18.27 1.76 -5.19
C ALA A 225 19.13 2.95 -4.73
N GLY A 226 19.41 3.07 -3.43
CA GLY A 226 20.32 4.05 -2.84
C GLY A 226 19.64 5.25 -2.16
N VAL A 227 18.33 5.22 -1.89
CA VAL A 227 17.63 6.20 -1.06
C VAL A 227 17.35 5.60 0.31
N GLN A 228 17.37 6.40 1.37
CA GLN A 228 17.01 5.95 2.71
C GLN A 228 15.49 5.85 2.82
N ALA A 229 14.98 4.73 3.35
CA ALA A 229 13.58 4.56 3.67
C ALA A 229 13.26 5.05 5.08
N CYS A 230 12.05 5.59 5.26
CA CYS A 230 11.51 6.01 6.56
C CYS A 230 10.16 5.34 6.77
N VAL A 231 10.14 4.17 7.43
CA VAL A 231 8.89 3.47 7.71
C VAL A 231 7.98 4.27 8.64
N LYS A 232 6.66 4.30 8.37
CA LYS A 232 5.70 5.13 9.09
C LYS A 232 4.35 4.42 9.29
N HIS A 233 3.50 4.86 10.24
CA HIS A 233 3.72 5.78 11.35
C HIS A 233 3.76 4.98 12.65
N TYR A 234 4.84 5.02 13.42
CA TYR A 234 5.04 4.22 14.63
C TYR A 234 4.42 4.90 15.83
N VAL A 235 3.33 4.41 16.40
CA VAL A 235 2.50 3.24 16.19
C VAL A 235 1.04 3.53 16.57
N GLY A 236 0.08 2.73 16.07
CA GLY A 236 -1.33 2.81 16.48
C GLY A 236 -2.07 4.03 15.91
N ASN A 237 -1.68 4.53 14.73
CA ASN A 237 -2.38 5.58 13.98
C ASN A 237 -3.27 4.91 12.92
N GLU A 238 -4.44 4.43 13.35
CA GLU A 238 -5.29 3.55 12.53
C GLU A 238 -6.59 4.23 12.06
N GLN A 239 -6.78 5.52 12.38
CA GLN A 239 -7.84 6.39 11.89
C GLN A 239 -7.34 7.81 11.70
N GLU A 240 -8.03 8.62 10.88
CA GLU A 240 -7.66 10.02 10.64
C GLU A 240 -8.33 10.97 11.63
N ARG A 241 -9.53 10.60 12.08
CA ARG A 241 -10.25 11.40 13.07
C ARG A 241 -9.46 11.51 14.37
N ASN A 242 -9.23 12.74 14.83
CA ASN A 242 -8.49 13.05 16.05
C ASN A 242 -7.04 12.53 16.10
N ARG A 243 -6.45 12.07 15.01
CA ARG A 243 -5.12 11.44 14.96
C ARG A 243 -4.01 12.23 15.65
N THR A 244 -4.16 13.56 15.78
CA THR A 244 -3.15 14.44 16.41
C THR A 244 -3.39 14.69 17.90
N THR A 245 -4.51 14.22 18.44
CA THR A 245 -4.94 14.52 19.81
C THR A 245 -5.38 13.29 20.58
N GLU A 246 -5.66 12.17 19.93
CA GLU A 246 -6.15 10.95 20.54
C GLU A 246 -5.08 10.16 21.31
N SER A 247 -5.54 9.28 22.20
CA SER A 247 -4.73 8.22 22.79
C SER A 247 -5.23 6.87 22.29
N SER A 248 -4.39 6.16 21.54
CA SER A 248 -4.60 4.77 21.14
C SER A 248 -4.25 3.87 22.33
N ASN A 249 -5.26 3.27 22.95
CA ASN A 249 -5.10 2.44 24.14
C ASN A 249 -5.02 0.97 23.73
N ILE A 250 -3.81 0.46 23.66
CA ILE A 250 -3.46 -0.88 23.15
C ILE A 250 -2.80 -1.67 24.29
N ASP A 251 -3.28 -2.90 24.54
CA ASP A 251 -2.61 -3.79 25.49
C ASP A 251 -1.23 -4.24 24.96
N ASP A 252 -0.36 -4.68 25.88
CA ASP A 252 1.04 -4.97 25.55
C ASP A 252 1.19 -6.12 24.54
N ARG A 253 0.36 -7.17 24.65
CA ARG A 253 0.39 -8.32 23.74
C ARG A 253 -0.05 -7.92 22.34
N THR A 254 -1.20 -7.30 22.20
CA THR A 254 -1.73 -6.80 20.93
C THR A 254 -0.75 -5.82 20.27
N LEU A 255 -0.15 -4.93 21.05
CA LEU A 255 0.86 -4.00 20.54
C LEU A 255 2.04 -4.74 19.91
N ARG A 256 2.52 -5.85 20.54
CA ARG A 256 3.68 -6.63 20.08
C ARG A 256 3.35 -7.54 18.89
N GLU A 257 2.24 -8.23 18.94
CA GLU A 257 1.91 -9.27 17.97
C GLU A 257 1.26 -8.69 16.69
N ILE A 258 0.58 -7.55 16.80
CA ILE A 258 -0.13 -6.91 15.69
C ILE A 258 0.60 -5.64 15.22
N TYR A 259 0.55 -4.56 16.02
CA TYR A 259 0.89 -3.22 15.55
C TYR A 259 2.38 -2.95 15.41
N THR A 260 3.25 -3.63 16.18
CA THR A 260 4.70 -3.49 16.03
C THR A 260 5.34 -4.54 15.15
N HIS A 261 4.63 -5.60 14.75
CA HIS A 261 5.17 -6.66 13.90
C HIS A 261 5.71 -6.13 12.55
N PRO A 262 4.98 -5.30 11.77
CA PRO A 262 5.51 -4.76 10.52
C PRO A 262 6.78 -3.90 10.72
N PHE A 263 6.86 -3.19 11.85
CA PHE A 263 8.04 -2.42 12.19
C PHE A 263 9.23 -3.31 12.59
N LEU A 264 8.98 -4.46 13.22
CA LEU A 264 10.03 -5.46 13.44
C LEU A 264 10.63 -5.94 12.11
N ARG A 265 9.78 -6.22 11.11
CA ARG A 265 10.22 -6.57 9.76
C ARG A 265 11.00 -5.43 9.09
N ALA A 266 10.61 -4.17 9.33
CA ALA A 266 11.38 -3.01 8.88
C ALA A 266 12.80 -2.97 9.47
N VAL A 267 12.95 -3.34 10.76
CA VAL A 267 14.28 -3.48 11.39
C VAL A 267 15.10 -4.55 10.71
N GLN A 268 14.50 -5.70 10.44
CA GLN A 268 15.17 -6.80 9.74
C GLN A 268 15.62 -6.42 8.33
N ALA A 269 14.94 -5.42 7.72
CA ALA A 269 15.36 -4.79 6.46
C ALA A 269 16.44 -3.71 6.64
N ASP A 270 16.98 -3.50 7.84
CA ASP A 270 17.93 -2.41 8.14
C ASP A 270 17.38 -1.02 7.75
N VAL A 271 16.09 -0.74 8.05
CA VAL A 271 15.47 0.54 7.71
C VAL A 271 16.29 1.71 8.28
N ALA A 272 16.51 2.74 7.47
CA ALA A 272 17.34 3.88 7.86
C ALA A 272 16.69 4.77 8.92
N SER A 273 15.36 4.89 8.93
CA SER A 273 14.64 5.72 9.89
C SER A 273 13.20 5.26 10.09
N VAL A 274 12.59 5.74 11.19
CA VAL A 274 11.20 5.48 11.56
C VAL A 274 10.52 6.79 11.88
N MET A 275 9.34 7.03 11.31
CA MET A 275 8.50 8.17 11.62
C MET A 275 7.51 7.80 12.71
N CYS A 276 7.54 8.53 13.83
CA CYS A 276 6.54 8.38 14.88
C CYS A 276 5.16 8.86 14.43
N SER A 277 4.12 8.23 14.95
CA SER A 277 2.74 8.68 14.81
C SER A 277 2.45 9.92 15.69
N TYR A 278 1.33 10.59 15.41
CA TYR A 278 0.92 11.77 16.17
C TYR A 278 0.24 11.46 17.51
N ASN A 279 -0.46 10.33 17.57
CA ASN A 279 -1.28 9.89 18.69
C ASN A 279 -0.45 9.55 19.93
N LEU A 280 -1.09 9.58 21.10
CA LEU A 280 -0.54 9.00 22.32
C LEU A 280 -0.73 7.47 22.32
N ILE A 281 0.08 6.77 23.08
CA ILE A 281 -0.12 5.35 23.40
C ILE A 281 -0.39 5.22 24.91
N ASN A 282 -1.58 4.72 25.26
CA ASN A 282 -2.01 4.54 26.66
C ASN A 282 -1.81 5.81 27.49
N GLY A 283 -2.29 6.95 27.00
CA GLY A 283 -2.24 8.25 27.65
C GLY A 283 -0.86 8.90 27.75
N SER A 284 0.16 8.31 27.12
CA SER A 284 1.51 8.84 27.19
C SER A 284 2.23 8.81 25.84
N LEU A 285 3.19 9.72 25.65
CA LEU A 285 4.13 9.67 24.51
C LEU A 285 5.07 8.45 24.65
N ARG A 286 4.51 7.25 24.82
CA ARG A 286 5.26 6.01 25.09
C ARG A 286 6.01 5.46 23.90
N HIS A 287 5.77 5.93 22.68
CA HIS A 287 6.62 5.57 21.54
C HIS A 287 8.10 5.85 21.83
N VAL A 288 8.42 6.85 22.65
CA VAL A 288 9.77 7.09 23.15
C VAL A 288 10.26 5.99 24.13
N ARG A 289 9.34 5.36 24.90
CA ARG A 289 9.70 4.28 25.85
C ARG A 289 9.73 2.89 25.17
N LEU A 290 8.81 2.63 24.27
CA LEU A 290 8.78 1.39 23.47
C LEU A 290 10.00 1.31 22.55
N GLY A 291 10.43 2.45 22.00
CA GLY A 291 11.69 2.53 21.26
C GLY A 291 12.93 2.18 22.08
N ARG A 292 12.93 2.35 23.40
CA ARG A 292 14.06 1.98 24.27
C ARG A 292 14.23 0.47 24.45
N SER A 293 13.13 -0.28 24.48
CA SER A 293 13.15 -1.75 24.60
C SER A 293 13.28 -2.45 23.25
N ALA A 294 13.14 -1.73 22.14
CA ALA A 294 13.07 -2.24 20.77
C ALA A 294 14.01 -1.53 19.78
N PHE A 295 15.19 -1.13 20.16
CA PHE A 295 16.27 -0.69 19.25
C PHE A 295 16.05 0.56 18.37
N TRP A 296 15.14 1.49 18.71
CA TRP A 296 14.78 2.56 17.79
C TRP A 296 15.22 3.95 18.23
N SER A 297 15.78 4.69 17.30
CA SER A 297 15.79 6.15 17.35
C SER A 297 14.70 6.64 16.43
N CYS A 298 13.76 7.41 16.98
CA CYS A 298 12.59 7.89 16.27
C CYS A 298 12.82 9.31 15.75
N LEU A 299 12.62 9.52 14.45
CA LEU A 299 12.45 10.86 13.86
C LEU A 299 10.97 11.25 14.06
N CYS A 300 10.67 11.96 15.15
CA CYS A 300 9.33 12.48 15.40
C CYS A 300 9.12 13.79 14.67
N GLN A 301 8.21 13.80 13.69
CA GLN A 301 7.73 15.01 13.05
C GLN A 301 6.46 15.49 13.77
N HIS A 302 6.51 16.62 14.44
CA HIS A 302 5.37 17.22 15.10
C HIS A 302 4.67 18.24 14.17
N ARG A 303 3.38 18.52 14.43
CA ARG A 303 2.49 19.46 13.70
C ARG A 303 3.10 20.84 13.40
N SER A 304 4.18 21.24 14.07
CA SER A 304 4.89 22.51 13.87
C SER A 304 6.01 22.45 12.81
N GLY A 305 6.19 21.31 12.11
CA GLY A 305 7.29 21.15 11.15
C GLY A 305 8.67 21.07 11.80
N TYR A 306 8.76 20.92 13.10
CA TYR A 306 10.00 20.78 13.84
C TYR A 306 10.27 19.33 14.19
N VAL A 307 11.49 18.88 13.95
CA VAL A 307 12.01 17.65 14.50
C VAL A 307 12.39 17.92 15.96
N HIS A 308 11.57 17.46 16.94
CA HIS A 308 11.89 17.62 18.35
C HIS A 308 12.81 16.51 18.84
N ALA A 309 14.07 16.87 19.10
CA ALA A 309 14.95 16.12 19.98
C ALA A 309 14.56 16.43 21.43
N TRP A 310 13.91 15.48 22.14
CA TRP A 310 13.49 15.69 23.53
C TRP A 310 14.67 15.67 24.49
N ARG A 311 14.82 16.77 25.24
CA ARG A 311 15.69 16.84 26.41
C ARG A 311 15.14 15.94 27.52
N HIS A 312 15.70 14.77 27.72
CA HIS A 312 15.74 14.16 29.04
C HIS A 312 17.02 13.38 29.24
N ARG A 313 17.78 13.84 30.26
CA ARG A 313 18.95 13.25 30.93
C ARG A 313 19.70 12.16 30.15
N ALA A 314 20.87 12.55 29.72
CA ALA A 314 22.01 11.68 29.41
C ALA A 314 21.74 10.47 28.50
N TRP A 315 21.23 10.71 27.33
CA TRP A 315 21.56 9.87 26.18
C TRP A 315 22.88 10.42 25.63
N LYS A 316 23.87 9.56 25.55
CA LYS A 316 25.08 9.89 24.83
C LYS A 316 24.68 10.31 23.43
N SER A 317 24.98 11.54 23.04
CA SER A 317 24.68 12.17 21.74
C SER A 317 25.03 11.27 20.53
N ASP A 318 25.84 10.27 20.75
CA ASP A 318 26.38 9.32 19.80
C ASP A 318 25.33 8.35 19.21
N GLN A 319 24.22 8.05 19.92
CA GLN A 319 23.20 7.10 19.44
C GLN A 319 22.14 7.78 18.55
N LEU A 320 21.78 9.03 18.82
CA LEU A 320 20.91 9.82 17.96
C LEU A 320 21.58 10.17 16.63
N LEU A 321 22.89 10.32 16.63
CA LEU A 321 23.68 10.74 15.49
C LEU A 321 24.02 9.59 14.54
N GLY A 322 23.92 8.34 14.97
CA GLY A 322 24.09 7.15 14.12
C GLY A 322 23.15 7.12 12.93
N PHE A 323 21.91 7.56 13.09
CA PHE A 323 20.87 7.53 12.08
C PHE A 323 21.05 8.54 10.94
N GLN A 324 21.47 9.75 11.28
CA GLN A 324 21.64 10.81 10.29
C GLN A 324 22.97 10.71 9.55
N SER A 325 23.91 9.98 10.11
CA SER A 325 25.24 9.85 9.57
C SER A 325 25.37 8.89 8.40
N ASP A 326 24.43 7.96 8.21
CA ASP A 326 24.45 7.08 7.05
C ASP A 326 24.22 7.84 5.75
N GLY A 327 23.31 8.78 5.71
CA GLY A 327 23.17 9.69 4.57
C GLY A 327 24.42 10.57 4.35
N VAL A 328 25.05 10.97 5.43
CA VAL A 328 26.31 11.76 5.40
C VAL A 328 27.50 10.89 5.02
N SER A 329 27.58 9.65 5.56
CA SER A 329 28.68 8.74 5.27
C SER A 329 28.57 8.08 3.91
N GLN A 330 27.37 7.79 3.42
CA GLN A 330 27.16 7.36 2.05
C GLN A 330 27.60 8.42 1.03
N LYS A 331 27.36 9.72 1.31
CA LYS A 331 27.91 10.81 0.48
C LYS A 331 29.45 10.94 0.53
N ARG A 332 30.13 10.41 1.54
CA ARG A 332 31.61 10.55 1.70
C ARG A 332 32.43 9.30 1.39
N GLU A 333 31.92 8.08 1.58
CA GLU A 333 32.67 6.84 1.26
C GLU A 333 32.48 6.35 -0.17
N HIS A 334 31.30 6.44 -0.69
CA HIS A 334 31.14 6.81 -2.07
C HIS A 334 31.16 8.35 -2.05
N GLN A 335 32.29 8.96 -2.29
CA GLN A 335 32.32 10.12 -3.15
C GLN A 335 31.78 9.61 -4.48
N ASP A 336 30.56 9.11 -4.46
CA ASP A 336 29.69 9.14 -5.59
C ASP A 336 29.53 10.64 -5.84
N LYS A 337 30.48 11.15 -6.62
CA LYS A 337 30.34 12.40 -7.34
C LYS A 337 29.02 12.45 -8.09
N ASP A 338 28.26 11.36 -8.02
CA ASP A 338 27.08 10.98 -8.79
C ASP A 338 25.79 10.92 -7.97
N TYR A 339 25.76 11.14 -6.62
CA TYR A 339 24.47 11.31 -5.94
C TYR A 339 23.89 12.67 -6.33
N PRO A 340 22.73 12.73 -7.04
CA PRO A 340 22.20 13.97 -7.55
C PRO A 340 21.93 14.98 -6.43
N GLU A 341 22.19 16.27 -6.72
CA GLU A 341 21.64 17.33 -5.87
C GLU A 341 20.12 17.39 -6.06
N VAL A 342 19.40 17.92 -5.05
CA VAL A 342 17.97 18.18 -5.15
C VAL A 342 17.71 19.06 -6.37
N ASN A 343 16.94 18.55 -7.34
CA ASN A 343 16.74 19.21 -8.63
C ASN A 343 15.31 19.73 -8.85
N PHE A 344 14.52 19.80 -7.79
CA PHE A 344 13.14 20.31 -7.78
C PHE A 344 12.89 21.19 -6.54
N ASP A 345 11.75 21.87 -6.54
CA ASP A 345 11.24 22.63 -5.40
C ASP A 345 9.74 22.34 -5.27
N SER A 346 9.37 21.57 -4.25
CA SER A 346 8.00 21.12 -3.99
C SER A 346 6.97 22.23 -3.86
N PHE A 347 7.40 23.42 -3.49
CA PHE A 347 6.50 24.56 -3.20
C PHE A 347 6.51 25.62 -4.30
N ARG A 348 7.39 25.48 -5.30
CA ARG A 348 7.59 26.44 -6.40
C ARG A 348 7.90 25.70 -7.69
N LEU A 349 7.00 24.82 -8.15
CA LEU A 349 7.23 23.97 -9.32
C LEU A 349 7.57 24.73 -10.60
N SER A 350 7.06 25.95 -10.78
CA SER A 350 7.42 26.83 -11.90
C SER A 350 8.67 27.68 -11.65
N GLY A 351 9.35 27.51 -10.51
CA GLY A 351 10.53 28.29 -10.14
C GLY A 351 11.80 27.80 -10.84
N SER A 352 12.79 28.68 -10.95
CA SER A 352 14.10 28.41 -11.56
C SER A 352 14.91 27.30 -10.89
N ASN A 353 14.49 26.84 -9.71
CA ASN A 353 15.13 25.75 -8.97
C ASN A 353 14.71 24.36 -9.47
N ASN A 354 13.71 24.27 -10.35
CA ASN A 354 13.28 23.02 -10.95
C ASN A 354 14.07 22.78 -12.23
N SER A 355 14.81 21.70 -12.28
CA SER A 355 15.61 21.32 -13.45
C SER A 355 14.84 20.40 -14.40
N HIS A 356 13.60 20.02 -14.01
CA HIS A 356 12.70 19.18 -14.81
C HIS A 356 13.34 17.87 -15.30
N ILE A 357 14.14 17.23 -14.44
CA ILE A 357 14.82 15.96 -14.76
C ILE A 357 13.81 14.83 -14.83
N ASP A 358 13.75 14.16 -15.96
CA ASP A 358 12.95 12.93 -16.12
C ASP A 358 13.65 11.75 -15.44
N VAL A 359 12.94 11.12 -14.49
CA VAL A 359 13.43 9.96 -13.72
C VAL A 359 12.50 8.75 -13.84
N GLN A 360 11.53 8.81 -14.78
CA GLN A 360 10.50 7.79 -14.94
C GLN A 360 11.04 6.50 -15.56
N ASP A 361 12.09 6.61 -16.41
CA ASP A 361 12.63 5.48 -17.16
C ASP A 361 11.50 4.62 -17.78
N ASP A 362 11.58 3.31 -17.68
CA ASP A 362 10.54 2.38 -18.13
C ASP A 362 9.68 1.82 -16.98
N HIS A 363 9.60 2.55 -15.85
CA HIS A 363 8.85 2.13 -14.66
C HIS A 363 7.35 1.93 -14.92
N TRP A 364 6.79 2.51 -15.98
CA TRP A 364 5.42 2.22 -16.42
C TRP A 364 5.17 0.71 -16.62
N LYS A 365 6.19 -0.06 -17.00
CA LYS A 365 6.08 -1.51 -17.18
C LYS A 365 5.79 -2.23 -15.86
N ILE A 366 6.55 -1.92 -14.82
CA ILE A 366 6.31 -2.51 -13.49
C ILE A 366 5.00 -2.01 -12.88
N ILE A 367 4.61 -0.75 -13.12
CA ILE A 367 3.33 -0.18 -12.68
C ILE A 367 2.17 -0.95 -13.31
N ARG A 368 2.16 -1.13 -14.64
CA ARG A 368 1.16 -1.93 -15.36
C ARG A 368 1.12 -3.37 -14.87
N LYS A 369 2.28 -3.99 -14.70
CA LYS A 369 2.39 -5.38 -14.21
C LYS A 369 1.78 -5.53 -12.82
N ILE A 370 2.09 -4.62 -11.89
CA ILE A 370 1.52 -4.66 -10.53
C ILE A 370 0.03 -4.38 -10.59
N GLY A 371 -0.45 -3.41 -11.38
CA GLY A 371 -1.87 -3.14 -11.55
C GLY A 371 -2.65 -4.38 -12.00
N ALA A 372 -2.16 -5.10 -13.02
CA ALA A 372 -2.76 -6.35 -13.47
C ALA A 372 -2.65 -7.46 -12.40
N SER A 373 -1.45 -7.61 -11.78
CA SER A 373 -1.20 -8.65 -10.75
C SER A 373 -1.96 -8.44 -9.46
N SER A 374 -2.49 -7.24 -9.21
CA SER A 374 -3.24 -6.86 -8.02
C SER A 374 -4.75 -6.81 -8.24
N THR A 375 -5.22 -6.96 -9.47
CA THR A 375 -6.65 -6.98 -9.78
C THR A 375 -7.25 -8.31 -9.37
N VAL A 376 -8.12 -8.28 -8.34
CA VAL A 376 -8.75 -9.48 -7.76
C VAL A 376 -10.03 -9.81 -8.51
N LEU A 377 -10.15 -11.04 -9.01
CA LEU A 377 -11.38 -11.56 -9.57
C LEU A 377 -12.27 -12.10 -8.44
N LEU A 378 -13.39 -11.39 -8.17
CA LEU A 378 -14.31 -11.72 -7.07
C LEU A 378 -15.47 -12.63 -7.52
N LYS A 379 -15.91 -12.49 -8.77
CA LYS A 379 -17.02 -13.28 -9.35
C LYS A 379 -16.74 -13.50 -10.83
N ASN A 380 -17.01 -14.70 -11.35
CA ASN A 380 -16.94 -15.02 -12.77
C ASN A 380 -17.89 -16.19 -13.08
N VAL A 381 -19.09 -15.87 -13.52
CA VAL A 381 -20.15 -16.83 -13.81
C VAL A 381 -20.07 -17.20 -15.28
N ASP A 382 -20.19 -18.48 -15.60
CA ASP A 382 -20.21 -19.02 -16.95
C ASP A 382 -19.07 -18.53 -17.86
N HIS A 383 -17.87 -18.32 -17.24
CA HIS A 383 -16.70 -17.80 -17.95
C HIS A 383 -16.95 -16.48 -18.69
N ALA A 384 -17.70 -15.56 -18.08
CA ALA A 384 -17.93 -14.21 -18.62
C ALA A 384 -16.62 -13.46 -18.89
N LEU A 385 -15.57 -13.76 -18.13
CA LEU A 385 -14.20 -13.35 -18.35
C LEU A 385 -13.29 -14.57 -18.54
N PRO A 386 -12.25 -14.47 -19.38
CA PRO A 386 -11.81 -13.30 -20.16
C PRO A 386 -12.73 -13.01 -21.34
N LEU A 387 -12.81 -11.71 -21.71
CA LEU A 387 -13.58 -11.28 -22.89
C LEU A 387 -12.93 -11.79 -24.17
N TRP A 388 -13.77 -12.30 -25.07
CA TRP A 388 -13.33 -12.75 -26.39
C TRP A 388 -14.08 -12.01 -27.50
N LYS A 389 -13.52 -10.87 -27.95
CA LYS A 389 -14.03 -10.07 -29.07
C LYS A 389 -15.55 -9.88 -29.04
N PRO A 390 -16.13 -9.30 -28.00
CA PRO A 390 -17.57 -9.07 -27.95
C PRO A 390 -17.98 -8.19 -29.14
N ARG A 391 -19.15 -8.47 -29.71
CA ARG A 391 -19.68 -7.72 -30.85
C ARG A 391 -19.93 -6.26 -30.50
N SER A 392 -20.49 -6.02 -29.34
CA SER A 392 -20.74 -4.68 -28.83
C SER A 392 -20.57 -4.61 -27.31
N MET A 393 -20.14 -3.44 -26.85
CA MET A 393 -19.85 -3.21 -25.44
C MET A 393 -20.24 -1.78 -25.06
N THR A 394 -20.70 -1.59 -23.83
CA THR A 394 -20.94 -0.25 -23.28
C THR A 394 -20.21 -0.11 -21.96
N LEU A 395 -19.45 0.99 -21.78
CA LEU A 395 -18.82 1.37 -20.54
C LEU A 395 -19.69 2.40 -19.82
N ILE A 396 -20.00 2.15 -18.53
CA ILE A 396 -20.94 2.95 -17.77
C ILE A 396 -20.31 3.34 -16.43
N GLY A 397 -20.48 4.61 -16.05
CA GLY A 397 -19.96 5.16 -14.82
C GLY A 397 -18.74 6.04 -15.03
N SER A 398 -18.68 7.13 -14.26
CA SER A 398 -17.60 8.13 -14.34
C SER A 398 -16.21 7.53 -14.04
N ASP A 399 -16.16 6.51 -13.21
CA ASP A 399 -14.92 5.84 -12.83
C ASP A 399 -14.21 5.12 -13.99
N LEU A 400 -14.90 4.81 -15.08
CA LEU A 400 -14.29 4.22 -16.27
C LEU A 400 -13.70 5.24 -17.25
N GLY A 401 -13.93 6.53 -17.04
CA GLY A 401 -13.50 7.60 -17.95
C GLY A 401 -12.41 8.50 -17.38
N PRO A 402 -11.93 9.45 -18.20
CA PRO A 402 -10.96 10.44 -17.76
C PRO A 402 -11.60 11.46 -16.81
N SER A 403 -10.76 12.06 -15.96
CA SER A 403 -11.17 13.21 -15.16
C SER A 403 -11.48 14.41 -16.04
N LEU A 404 -12.59 15.10 -15.77
CA LEU A 404 -12.97 16.37 -16.43
C LEU A 404 -11.95 17.50 -16.18
N PHE A 405 -11.17 17.39 -15.13
CA PHE A 405 -10.17 18.38 -14.71
C PHE A 405 -8.72 17.95 -14.99
N GLY A 406 -8.56 16.83 -15.71
CA GLY A 406 -7.27 16.18 -15.95
C GLY A 406 -6.79 15.36 -14.74
N PRO A 407 -5.71 14.59 -14.91
CA PRO A 407 -5.25 13.63 -13.90
C PRO A 407 -4.74 14.30 -12.61
N ASN A 408 -4.38 15.58 -12.68
CA ASN A 408 -3.87 16.39 -11.55
C ASN A 408 -4.78 17.58 -11.20
N GLY A 409 -6.06 17.52 -11.55
CA GLY A 409 -6.99 18.62 -11.39
C GLY A 409 -7.29 19.01 -9.94
N PHE A 410 -7.11 18.10 -9.00
CA PHE A 410 -7.31 18.35 -7.57
C PHE A 410 -5.98 18.28 -6.82
N PRO A 411 -5.58 19.36 -6.08
CA PRO A 411 -4.40 19.34 -5.24
C PRO A 411 -4.45 18.16 -4.25
N ASP A 412 -3.33 17.45 -4.09
CA ASP A 412 -3.23 16.27 -3.24
C ASP A 412 -4.34 15.21 -3.46
N ARG A 413 -4.93 15.18 -4.67
CA ARG A 413 -6.08 14.31 -5.01
C ARG A 413 -7.33 14.59 -4.17
N GLY A 414 -7.46 15.78 -3.55
CA GLY A 414 -8.58 16.16 -2.69
C GLY A 414 -9.89 16.42 -3.44
N GLY A 415 -10.29 15.51 -4.31
CA GLY A 415 -11.52 15.52 -5.10
C GLY A 415 -11.50 14.40 -6.12
N LEU A 416 -12.67 13.93 -6.51
CA LEU A 416 -12.83 12.80 -7.42
C LEU A 416 -13.58 13.20 -8.69
N SER A 417 -12.99 12.90 -9.83
CA SER A 417 -13.61 12.98 -11.15
C SER A 417 -12.87 12.01 -12.07
N GLY A 418 -13.61 11.15 -12.77
CA GLY A 418 -13.04 10.07 -13.57
C GLY A 418 -12.49 8.92 -12.73
N THR A 419 -11.63 8.10 -13.33
CA THR A 419 -11.11 6.87 -12.69
C THR A 419 -10.32 7.15 -11.43
N LEU A 420 -10.61 6.40 -10.37
CA LEU A 420 -9.88 6.45 -9.11
C LEU A 420 -8.63 5.56 -9.20
N ALA A 421 -7.46 6.15 -9.13
CA ALA A 421 -6.19 5.44 -9.20
C ALA A 421 -5.27 5.68 -8.00
N MET A 422 -5.67 6.55 -7.06
CA MET A 422 -4.91 6.96 -5.87
C MET A 422 -5.86 7.69 -4.91
N GLY A 423 -5.80 7.43 -3.60
CA GLY A 423 -6.51 8.21 -2.58
C GLY A 423 -5.89 9.59 -2.38
N TRP A 424 -6.39 10.40 -1.43
CA TRP A 424 -5.91 11.78 -1.26
C TRP A 424 -4.99 11.99 -0.05
N GLY A 425 -4.20 13.07 -0.08
CA GLY A 425 -3.35 13.52 1.01
C GLY A 425 -1.85 13.48 0.71
N SER A 426 -1.03 13.44 1.77
CA SER A 426 0.44 13.45 1.65
C SER A 426 1.02 12.15 1.07
N GLY A 427 0.23 11.08 1.01
CA GLY A 427 0.58 9.81 0.36
C GLY A 427 0.58 9.86 -1.17
N THR A 428 0.20 10.97 -1.79
CA THR A 428 0.01 11.09 -3.23
C THR A 428 1.28 11.46 -4.00
N ALA A 429 1.32 11.10 -5.28
CA ALA A 429 2.28 11.59 -6.26
C ALA A 429 1.55 12.28 -7.42
N GLN A 430 2.29 13.04 -8.24
CA GLN A 430 1.74 13.60 -9.47
C GLN A 430 1.64 12.52 -10.53
N PHE A 431 0.52 12.49 -11.25
CA PHE A 431 0.39 11.66 -12.43
C PHE A 431 1.11 12.35 -13.62
N PRO A 432 2.14 11.75 -14.22
CA PRO A 432 2.68 12.27 -15.48
C PRO A 432 1.64 12.16 -16.60
N TYR A 433 0.86 11.11 -16.52
CA TYR A 433 -0.37 10.80 -17.27
C TYR A 433 -1.17 9.78 -16.46
N LEU A 434 -2.45 9.62 -16.79
CA LEU A 434 -3.29 8.56 -16.26
C LEU A 434 -4.03 7.91 -17.43
N VAL A 435 -3.78 6.62 -17.65
CA VAL A 435 -4.53 5.83 -18.62
C VAL A 435 -5.80 5.35 -17.94
N ASP A 436 -6.93 5.94 -18.30
CA ASP A 436 -8.24 5.53 -17.82
C ASP A 436 -8.76 4.27 -18.55
N PRO A 437 -9.72 3.52 -17.97
CA PRO A 437 -10.27 2.32 -18.58
C PRO A 437 -10.88 2.54 -19.97
N LEU A 438 -11.61 3.64 -20.20
CA LEU A 438 -12.22 3.95 -21.50
C LEU A 438 -11.16 4.09 -22.59
N SER A 439 -10.08 4.81 -22.32
CA SER A 439 -8.97 5.00 -23.26
C SER A 439 -8.34 3.65 -23.64
N ALA A 440 -8.03 2.82 -22.66
CA ALA A 440 -7.38 1.51 -22.89
C ALA A 440 -8.33 0.52 -23.58
N ILE A 441 -9.57 0.42 -23.14
CA ILE A 441 -10.58 -0.46 -23.73
C ILE A 441 -10.92 -0.03 -25.16
N SER A 442 -10.95 1.28 -25.46
CA SER A 442 -11.17 1.78 -26.83
C SER A 442 -10.11 1.30 -27.81
N LEU A 443 -8.84 1.25 -27.38
CA LEU A 443 -7.75 0.72 -28.19
C LEU A 443 -7.92 -0.78 -28.46
N GLN A 444 -8.37 -1.54 -27.45
CA GLN A 444 -8.60 -2.97 -27.59
C GLN A 444 -9.84 -3.25 -28.46
N ALA A 445 -10.95 -2.55 -28.24
CA ALA A 445 -12.18 -2.65 -29.04
C ALA A 445 -11.91 -2.38 -30.52
N ARG A 446 -11.06 -1.39 -30.83
CA ARG A 446 -10.62 -1.12 -32.22
C ARG A 446 -9.87 -2.29 -32.84
N LYS A 447 -9.01 -2.98 -32.10
CA LYS A 447 -8.29 -4.17 -32.58
C LYS A 447 -9.24 -5.34 -32.87
N ASP A 448 -10.25 -5.50 -32.00
CA ASP A 448 -11.19 -6.62 -32.06
C ASP A 448 -12.33 -6.39 -33.05
N GLY A 449 -12.57 -5.15 -33.49
CA GLY A 449 -13.74 -4.75 -34.27
C GLY A 449 -15.02 -4.65 -33.46
N THR A 450 -14.91 -4.50 -32.13
CA THR A 450 -16.01 -4.35 -31.20
C THR A 450 -16.64 -2.97 -31.33
N THR A 451 -17.98 -2.87 -31.42
CA THR A 451 -18.70 -1.60 -31.30
C THR A 451 -18.68 -1.16 -29.84
N LEU A 452 -18.09 0.00 -29.57
CA LEU A 452 -17.96 0.53 -28.21
C LEU A 452 -18.80 1.79 -28.02
N ASN A 453 -19.65 1.80 -26.99
CA ASN A 453 -20.37 2.96 -26.49
C ASN A 453 -19.95 3.26 -25.07
N TRP A 454 -20.28 4.46 -24.55
CA TRP A 454 -20.06 4.79 -23.15
C TRP A 454 -21.07 5.81 -22.64
N TRP A 455 -21.34 5.74 -21.33
CA TRP A 455 -22.16 6.69 -20.57
C TRP A 455 -21.49 6.95 -19.21
N LEU A 456 -20.89 8.11 -19.03
CA LEU A 456 -20.04 8.42 -17.87
C LEU A 456 -20.74 9.26 -16.79
N ASP A 457 -22.07 9.30 -16.79
CA ASP A 457 -22.87 9.98 -15.76
C ASP A 457 -23.47 8.95 -14.80
N ASP A 458 -23.09 9.03 -13.53
CA ASP A 458 -23.49 8.10 -12.47
C ASP A 458 -24.93 8.33 -11.97
N TRP A 459 -25.54 9.46 -12.31
CA TRP A 459 -26.81 9.89 -11.75
C TRP A 459 -28.00 9.70 -12.71
N ASN A 460 -27.78 9.76 -14.00
CA ASN A 460 -28.85 9.53 -14.99
C ASN A 460 -29.00 8.02 -15.28
N LEU A 461 -29.68 7.34 -14.35
CA LEU A 461 -29.90 5.88 -14.42
C LEU A 461 -30.73 5.43 -15.61
N SER A 462 -31.59 6.30 -16.16
CA SER A 462 -32.38 6.00 -17.34
C SER A 462 -31.55 5.82 -18.60
N GLU A 463 -30.59 6.76 -18.82
CA GLU A 463 -29.66 6.67 -19.93
C GLU A 463 -28.67 5.52 -19.72
N ALA A 464 -28.16 5.33 -18.48
CA ALA A 464 -27.29 4.20 -18.12
C ALA A 464 -27.97 2.86 -18.50
N SER A 465 -29.24 2.67 -18.13
CA SER A 465 -30.01 1.49 -18.46
C SER A 465 -30.22 1.34 -19.98
N TYR A 466 -30.54 2.44 -20.70
CA TYR A 466 -30.70 2.40 -22.16
C TYR A 466 -29.39 1.93 -22.84
N TRP A 467 -28.24 2.54 -22.51
CA TRP A 467 -26.96 2.19 -23.11
C TRP A 467 -26.53 0.77 -22.75
N ALA A 468 -26.85 0.31 -21.54
CA ALA A 468 -26.61 -1.08 -21.14
C ALA A 468 -27.43 -2.05 -21.99
N SER A 469 -28.72 -1.74 -22.25
CA SER A 469 -29.65 -2.64 -22.95
C SER A 469 -29.29 -2.92 -24.40
N VAL A 470 -28.55 -2.02 -25.05
CA VAL A 470 -28.20 -2.13 -26.48
C VAL A 470 -26.86 -2.83 -26.74
N ALA A 471 -26.15 -3.20 -25.71
CA ALA A 471 -24.84 -3.86 -25.80
C ALA A 471 -24.91 -5.35 -25.45
N GLU A 472 -24.01 -6.14 -26.01
CA GLU A 472 -23.80 -7.54 -25.64
C GLU A 472 -23.19 -7.65 -24.24
N VAL A 473 -22.26 -6.75 -23.89
CA VAL A 473 -21.60 -6.67 -22.61
C VAL A 473 -21.74 -5.25 -22.06
N ALA A 474 -22.19 -5.11 -20.82
CA ALA A 474 -22.15 -3.85 -20.09
C ALA A 474 -21.07 -3.90 -19.01
N ILE A 475 -20.11 -2.98 -19.05
CA ILE A 475 -19.10 -2.82 -18.01
C ILE A 475 -19.45 -1.58 -17.20
N VAL A 476 -19.67 -1.73 -15.89
CA VAL A 476 -19.97 -0.63 -15.00
C VAL A 476 -18.82 -0.42 -14.00
N GLY A 477 -18.31 0.80 -13.93
CA GLY A 477 -17.23 1.17 -13.00
C GLY A 477 -17.76 1.98 -11.82
N ILE A 478 -17.38 1.58 -10.64
CA ILE A 478 -17.70 2.25 -9.38
C ILE A 478 -16.47 2.41 -8.51
N ASN A 479 -16.51 3.38 -7.60
CA ASN A 479 -15.39 3.64 -6.72
C ASN A 479 -15.81 3.96 -5.29
N SER A 480 -14.81 3.99 -4.40
CA SER A 480 -14.90 4.53 -3.04
C SER A 480 -13.54 5.08 -2.64
N ASP A 481 -13.49 6.36 -2.31
CA ASP A 481 -12.25 7.08 -2.02
C ASP A 481 -12.12 7.45 -0.54
N SER A 482 -10.89 7.70 -0.10
CA SER A 482 -10.56 8.23 1.23
C SER A 482 -9.14 8.79 1.24
N GLY A 483 -8.77 9.47 2.30
CA GLY A 483 -7.41 9.99 2.40
C GLY A 483 -7.07 10.60 3.75
N GLU A 484 -6.22 11.59 3.72
CA GLU A 484 -5.69 12.22 4.92
C GLU A 484 -6.60 13.36 5.43
N GLY A 485 -6.87 13.38 6.73
CA GLY A 485 -7.88 14.19 7.40
C GLY A 485 -7.68 15.71 7.38
N TYR A 486 -6.61 16.24 6.75
CA TYR A 486 -6.51 17.69 6.53
C TYR A 486 -7.29 18.17 5.28
N ILE A 487 -7.82 17.24 4.49
CA ILE A 487 -8.68 17.50 3.33
C ILE A 487 -10.03 16.81 3.57
N THR A 488 -11.11 17.55 3.30
CA THR A 488 -12.48 17.01 3.31
C THR A 488 -12.99 16.90 1.88
N VAL A 489 -13.41 15.70 1.48
CA VAL A 489 -13.98 15.39 0.16
C VAL A 489 -15.38 14.81 0.36
N ASP A 490 -16.40 15.39 -0.22
CA ASP A 490 -17.80 14.96 -0.12
C ASP A 490 -18.23 14.67 1.34
N ASN A 491 -17.88 15.57 2.25
CA ASN A 491 -18.08 15.49 3.71
C ASN A 491 -17.32 14.36 4.42
N ASN A 492 -16.38 13.68 3.75
CA ASN A 492 -15.46 12.74 4.41
C ASN A 492 -14.18 13.49 4.83
N GLU A 493 -13.97 13.63 6.13
CA GLU A 493 -12.76 14.23 6.73
C GLU A 493 -11.68 13.16 6.92
N GLY A 494 -11.06 12.74 5.80
CA GLY A 494 -10.11 11.64 5.77
C GLY A 494 -10.81 10.28 5.76
N ASP A 495 -11.31 9.86 6.90
CA ASP A 495 -12.04 8.59 7.08
C ASP A 495 -13.37 8.58 6.33
N ARG A 496 -13.77 7.39 5.83
CA ARG A 496 -15.04 7.22 5.11
C ARG A 496 -16.25 7.26 6.04
N ASN A 497 -17.25 8.08 5.71
CA ASN A 497 -18.50 8.15 6.45
C ASN A 497 -19.33 6.86 6.32
N ASN A 498 -19.23 6.17 5.18
CA ASN A 498 -19.86 4.88 4.91
C ASN A 498 -18.89 3.96 4.15
N LEU A 499 -19.30 2.71 3.96
CA LEU A 499 -18.53 1.70 3.23
C LEU A 499 -19.21 1.30 1.89
N THR A 500 -20.11 2.13 1.36
CA THR A 500 -20.80 1.90 0.07
C THR A 500 -20.06 2.60 -1.07
N ALA A 501 -20.49 2.35 -2.30
CA ALA A 501 -19.94 3.04 -3.46
C ALA A 501 -20.27 4.54 -3.44
N TRP A 502 -19.32 5.35 -3.91
CA TRP A 502 -19.49 6.78 -4.11
C TRP A 502 -20.30 7.08 -5.38
N ASN A 503 -20.69 8.35 -5.58
CA ASN A 503 -21.32 8.85 -6.81
C ASN A 503 -22.52 8.00 -7.26
N ASN A 504 -23.40 7.62 -6.33
CA ASN A 504 -24.59 6.81 -6.64
C ASN A 504 -24.26 5.41 -7.23
N GLY A 505 -23.03 4.91 -7.03
CA GLY A 505 -22.54 3.72 -7.73
C GLY A 505 -23.35 2.46 -7.47
N ASP A 506 -23.87 2.24 -6.26
CA ASP A 506 -24.70 1.06 -5.97
C ASP A 506 -26.00 1.03 -6.78
N GLU A 507 -26.67 2.18 -6.95
CA GLU A 507 -27.88 2.28 -7.76
C GLU A 507 -27.57 2.20 -9.27
N LEU A 508 -26.40 2.74 -9.69
CA LEU A 508 -25.90 2.61 -11.05
C LEU A 508 -25.70 1.13 -11.44
N VAL A 509 -25.05 0.35 -10.59
CA VAL A 509 -24.85 -1.11 -10.82
C VAL A 509 -26.19 -1.82 -10.94
N LYS A 510 -27.16 -1.53 -10.06
CA LYS A 510 -28.51 -2.13 -10.12
C LYS A 510 -29.23 -1.78 -11.41
N ALA A 511 -29.18 -0.52 -11.85
CA ALA A 511 -29.84 -0.05 -13.08
C ALA A 511 -29.22 -0.74 -14.31
N VAL A 512 -27.91 -0.84 -14.39
CA VAL A 512 -27.18 -1.51 -15.48
C VAL A 512 -27.50 -3.01 -15.50
N ALA A 513 -27.39 -3.69 -14.35
CA ALA A 513 -27.66 -5.11 -14.24
C ALA A 513 -29.13 -5.47 -14.54
N SER A 514 -30.08 -4.57 -14.24
CA SER A 514 -31.49 -4.77 -14.59
C SER A 514 -31.73 -4.68 -16.10
N ALA A 515 -30.88 -3.99 -16.84
CA ALA A 515 -31.01 -3.74 -18.27
C ALA A 515 -30.15 -4.67 -19.15
N ASN A 516 -29.08 -5.28 -18.61
CA ASN A 516 -28.16 -6.12 -19.39
C ASN A 516 -27.85 -7.42 -18.62
N ASN A 517 -28.01 -8.56 -19.30
CA ASN A 517 -27.79 -9.88 -18.68
C ASN A 517 -26.32 -10.35 -18.63
N ASN A 518 -25.41 -9.55 -19.14
CA ASN A 518 -23.97 -9.78 -19.05
C ASN A 518 -23.27 -8.51 -18.54
N THR A 519 -23.46 -8.23 -17.26
CA THR A 519 -22.92 -7.05 -16.58
C THR A 519 -21.66 -7.40 -15.83
N ILE A 520 -20.57 -6.69 -16.12
CA ILE A 520 -19.28 -6.79 -15.46
C ILE A 520 -19.07 -5.54 -14.59
N VAL A 521 -18.77 -5.73 -13.32
CA VAL A 521 -18.54 -4.61 -12.39
C VAL A 521 -17.04 -4.46 -12.11
N ILE A 522 -16.53 -3.24 -12.28
CA ILE A 522 -15.16 -2.85 -11.94
C ILE A 522 -15.21 -1.98 -10.69
N VAL A 523 -14.42 -2.32 -9.68
CA VAL A 523 -14.36 -1.61 -8.39
C VAL A 523 -12.97 -1.02 -8.20
N HIS A 524 -12.86 0.31 -8.21
CA HIS A 524 -11.70 1.02 -7.72
C HIS A 524 -11.96 1.48 -6.28
N SER A 525 -11.15 1.03 -5.32
CA SER A 525 -11.42 1.31 -3.91
C SER A 525 -10.17 1.41 -3.07
N VAL A 526 -10.19 2.33 -2.11
CA VAL A 526 -9.16 2.55 -1.07
C VAL A 526 -9.14 1.47 0.01
N GLY A 527 -10.17 0.63 0.08
CA GLY A 527 -10.33 -0.39 1.11
C GLY A 527 -11.60 -1.21 0.90
N PRO A 528 -12.06 -1.98 1.87
CA PRO A 528 -13.25 -2.81 1.73
C PRO A 528 -14.50 -1.96 1.44
N MET A 529 -15.34 -2.45 0.54
CA MET A 529 -16.64 -1.86 0.17
C MET A 529 -17.73 -2.90 0.40
N ILE A 530 -18.86 -2.49 0.98
CA ILE A 530 -20.05 -3.34 1.15
C ILE A 530 -20.82 -3.34 -0.15
N ILE A 531 -21.02 -4.52 -0.71
CA ILE A 531 -21.55 -4.75 -2.04
C ILE A 531 -22.83 -5.59 -2.05
N GLU A 532 -23.41 -5.82 -0.87
CA GLU A 532 -24.56 -6.70 -0.66
C GLU A 532 -25.82 -6.26 -1.44
N SER A 533 -25.92 -4.97 -1.73
CA SER A 533 -27.10 -4.41 -2.40
C SER A 533 -27.27 -4.86 -3.85
N TRP A 534 -26.21 -5.41 -4.49
CA TRP A 534 -26.20 -5.77 -5.89
C TRP A 534 -25.44 -7.06 -6.26
N ILE A 535 -24.49 -7.54 -5.46
CA ILE A 535 -23.56 -8.63 -5.83
C ILE A 535 -24.26 -9.95 -6.22
N ASP A 536 -25.43 -10.22 -5.63
CA ASP A 536 -26.23 -11.43 -5.90
C ASP A 536 -27.21 -11.26 -7.08
N HIS A 537 -27.19 -10.10 -7.77
CA HIS A 537 -28.02 -9.91 -8.97
C HIS A 537 -27.61 -10.92 -10.05
N PRO A 538 -28.57 -11.68 -10.66
CA PRO A 538 -28.27 -12.77 -11.60
C PRO A 538 -27.55 -12.31 -12.87
N ASN A 539 -27.77 -11.08 -13.30
CA ASN A 539 -27.18 -10.51 -14.49
C ASN A 539 -25.78 -9.93 -14.27
N ILE A 540 -25.27 -9.91 -13.03
CA ILE A 540 -23.88 -9.57 -12.75
C ILE A 540 -23.06 -10.84 -12.92
N THR A 541 -22.38 -10.94 -14.04
CA THR A 541 -21.64 -12.13 -14.45
C THR A 541 -20.20 -12.14 -13.96
N ALA A 542 -19.57 -10.96 -13.83
CA ALA A 542 -18.22 -10.86 -13.27
C ALA A 542 -18.05 -9.60 -12.42
N VAL A 543 -17.13 -9.68 -11.43
CA VAL A 543 -16.72 -8.57 -10.58
C VAL A 543 -15.21 -8.58 -10.40
N LEU A 544 -14.58 -7.45 -10.73
CA LEU A 544 -13.14 -7.23 -10.53
C LEU A 544 -12.92 -6.10 -9.52
N TRP A 545 -12.11 -6.36 -8.49
CA TRP A 545 -11.58 -5.34 -7.60
C TRP A 545 -10.21 -4.91 -8.13
N ALA A 546 -10.13 -3.71 -8.72
CA ALA A 546 -8.91 -3.17 -9.30
C ALA A 546 -8.08 -2.35 -8.29
N GLY A 547 -8.70 -1.91 -7.18
CA GLY A 547 -8.03 -1.13 -6.13
C GLY A 547 -7.57 0.23 -6.63
N LEU A 548 -6.30 0.57 -6.38
CA LEU A 548 -5.67 1.84 -6.77
C LEU A 548 -4.39 1.57 -7.59
N PRO A 549 -4.52 1.32 -8.90
CA PRO A 549 -3.45 0.77 -9.74
C PRO A 549 -2.42 1.79 -10.24
N GLY A 550 -2.54 3.08 -9.88
CA GLY A 550 -1.63 4.12 -10.34
C GLY A 550 -1.85 4.53 -11.80
N GLN A 551 -0.83 5.12 -12.43
CA GLN A 551 -0.94 5.76 -13.76
C GLN A 551 -1.35 4.83 -14.91
N GLU A 552 -1.16 3.52 -14.77
CA GLU A 552 -1.46 2.50 -15.80
C GLU A 552 -2.82 1.80 -15.57
N SER A 553 -3.74 2.43 -14.87
CA SER A 553 -5.03 1.87 -14.45
C SER A 553 -5.76 1.13 -15.57
N GLY A 554 -6.05 1.81 -16.68
CA GLY A 554 -6.78 1.22 -17.79
C GLY A 554 -6.01 0.10 -18.52
N ASN A 555 -4.70 0.27 -18.70
CA ASN A 555 -3.88 -0.74 -19.36
C ASN A 555 -3.81 -2.05 -18.56
N SER A 556 -3.62 -1.94 -17.24
CA SER A 556 -3.59 -3.11 -16.35
C SER A 556 -4.94 -3.82 -16.27
N LEU A 557 -6.04 -3.05 -16.30
CA LEU A 557 -7.39 -3.61 -16.33
C LEU A 557 -7.66 -4.38 -17.63
N VAL A 558 -7.26 -3.83 -18.79
CA VAL A 558 -7.41 -4.50 -20.10
C VAL A 558 -6.65 -5.83 -20.13
N ASP A 559 -5.45 -5.88 -19.56
CA ASP A 559 -4.66 -7.12 -19.50
C ASP A 559 -5.42 -8.25 -18.79
N VAL A 560 -6.18 -7.92 -17.75
CA VAL A 560 -7.01 -8.88 -17.01
C VAL A 560 -8.31 -9.18 -17.76
N LEU A 561 -9.04 -8.15 -18.19
CA LEU A 561 -10.35 -8.31 -18.85
C LEU A 561 -10.28 -9.21 -20.08
N TYR A 562 -9.18 -9.12 -20.85
CA TYR A 562 -9.00 -9.87 -22.11
C TYR A 562 -8.06 -11.08 -21.96
N GLY A 563 -7.67 -11.43 -20.75
CA GLY A 563 -6.89 -12.66 -20.46
C GLY A 563 -5.44 -12.62 -20.88
N ALA A 564 -4.87 -11.45 -21.22
CA ALA A 564 -3.43 -11.29 -21.38
C ALA A 564 -2.72 -11.53 -20.04
N TYR A 565 -3.41 -11.31 -18.95
CA TYR A 565 -3.00 -11.64 -17.59
C TYR A 565 -4.11 -12.45 -16.90
N ASN A 566 -3.77 -13.69 -16.49
CA ASN A 566 -4.68 -14.52 -15.70
C ASN A 566 -4.74 -14.02 -14.26
N PRO A 567 -5.92 -13.63 -13.70
CA PRO A 567 -6.04 -13.16 -12.32
C PRO A 567 -5.43 -14.14 -11.33
N SER A 568 -4.66 -13.60 -10.41
CA SER A 568 -4.04 -14.36 -9.32
C SER A 568 -4.01 -13.59 -8.01
N ALA A 569 -4.44 -12.32 -8.05
CA ALA A 569 -4.49 -11.46 -6.88
C ALA A 569 -5.37 -12.00 -5.76
N ARG A 570 -5.10 -11.60 -4.53
CA ARG A 570 -5.87 -11.95 -3.35
C ARG A 570 -6.24 -10.70 -2.55
N LEU A 571 -7.43 -10.69 -1.97
CA LEU A 571 -7.87 -9.59 -1.10
C LEU A 571 -6.94 -9.45 0.10
N PRO A 572 -6.34 -8.27 0.34
CA PRO A 572 -5.49 -8.02 1.50
C PRO A 572 -6.29 -7.65 2.76
N TYR A 573 -7.61 -7.78 2.71
CA TYR A 573 -8.57 -7.55 3.79
C TYR A 573 -9.84 -8.34 3.55
N THR A 574 -10.68 -8.43 4.58
CA THR A 574 -12.02 -9.03 4.52
C THR A 574 -13.05 -8.04 4.03
N ILE A 575 -13.94 -8.43 3.11
CA ILE A 575 -15.12 -7.67 2.71
C ILE A 575 -16.33 -8.21 3.49
N ALA A 576 -16.82 -7.45 4.45
CA ALA A 576 -17.97 -7.79 5.27
C ALA A 576 -19.30 -7.67 4.49
N LYS A 577 -20.37 -8.22 5.04
CA LYS A 577 -21.74 -7.99 4.57
C LYS A 577 -22.34 -6.71 5.14
N ARG A 578 -21.92 -6.30 6.32
CA ARG A 578 -22.40 -5.10 7.02
C ARG A 578 -21.23 -4.44 7.74
N ARG A 579 -21.35 -3.13 7.97
CA ARG A 579 -20.32 -2.37 8.68
C ARG A 579 -20.13 -2.87 10.12
N GLU A 580 -21.22 -3.30 10.76
CA GLU A 580 -21.22 -3.79 12.14
C GLU A 580 -20.57 -5.18 12.29
N ASP A 581 -20.29 -5.86 11.21
CA ASP A 581 -19.60 -7.14 11.23
C ASP A 581 -18.07 -6.99 11.46
N TYR A 582 -17.51 -5.78 11.32
CA TYR A 582 -16.10 -5.50 11.63
C TYR A 582 -15.86 -5.38 13.13
N SER A 583 -14.64 -5.70 13.58
CA SER A 583 -14.25 -5.68 15.00
C SER A 583 -14.12 -4.28 15.60
N ALA A 584 -13.90 -3.27 14.77
CA ALA A 584 -13.69 -1.89 15.16
C ALA A 584 -14.24 -0.93 14.12
N ASP A 585 -14.62 0.25 14.55
CA ASP A 585 -15.06 1.36 13.70
C ASP A 585 -14.37 2.66 14.11
N ILE A 586 -14.58 3.73 13.34
CA ILE A 586 -14.10 5.07 13.68
C ILE A 586 -14.70 5.49 15.00
N ASP A 587 -13.87 5.96 15.92
CA ASP A 587 -14.34 6.55 17.15
C ASP A 587 -14.78 8.01 16.90
N TYR A 588 -16.10 8.20 16.80
CA TYR A 588 -16.73 9.51 16.61
C TYR A 588 -17.01 10.25 17.91
N VAL A 589 -16.69 9.68 19.07
CA VAL A 589 -16.99 10.30 20.36
C VAL A 589 -16.15 11.57 20.52
N THR A 590 -16.81 12.70 20.38
CA THR A 590 -16.30 14.00 20.80
C THR A 590 -16.68 14.18 22.26
N SER A 591 -15.72 14.12 23.18
CA SER A 591 -15.98 14.63 24.53
C SER A 591 -16.16 16.14 24.44
N ASP A 592 -17.25 16.69 24.95
CA ASP A 592 -17.51 18.13 25.09
C ASP A 592 -16.57 18.84 26.09
N VAL A 593 -15.61 18.10 26.61
CA VAL A 593 -14.55 18.56 27.53
C VAL A 593 -13.23 18.44 26.78
N PRO A 594 -12.24 19.34 27.00
CA PRO A 594 -10.91 19.28 26.36
C PRO A 594 -10.07 18.09 26.90
N ALA A 595 -10.70 16.92 27.01
CA ALA A 595 -10.05 15.67 27.34
C ALA A 595 -9.47 15.05 26.06
N ILE A 596 -8.34 14.38 26.20
CA ILE A 596 -7.72 13.59 25.13
C ILE A 596 -8.68 12.48 24.74
N PRO A 597 -9.14 12.39 23.47
CA PRO A 597 -9.98 11.27 23.01
C PRO A 597 -9.31 9.92 23.28
N GLN A 598 -10.04 8.97 23.84
CA GLN A 598 -9.54 7.65 24.23
C GLN A 598 -10.04 6.61 23.23
N VAL A 599 -9.21 6.20 22.30
CA VAL A 599 -9.51 5.14 21.32
C VAL A 599 -9.05 3.81 21.89
N ASN A 600 -9.99 3.00 22.36
CA ASN A 600 -9.69 1.73 23.01
C ASN A 600 -9.67 0.58 21.98
N TYR A 601 -8.57 -0.15 21.94
CA TYR A 601 -8.36 -1.30 21.05
C TYR A 601 -8.84 -2.59 21.75
N THR A 602 -10.15 -2.62 22.05
CA THR A 602 -10.76 -3.68 22.86
C THR A 602 -10.84 -5.02 22.15
N GLU A 603 -10.73 -5.04 20.85
CA GLU A 603 -10.71 -6.23 20.03
C GLU A 603 -9.40 -7.03 20.18
N GLY A 604 -8.32 -6.40 20.69
CA GLY A 604 -7.04 -7.06 20.90
C GLY A 604 -6.45 -7.66 19.62
N LEU A 605 -6.11 -8.94 19.64
CA LEU A 605 -5.55 -9.68 18.49
C LEU A 605 -6.56 -9.91 17.35
N PHE A 606 -7.86 -9.64 17.60
CA PHE A 606 -8.96 -10.04 16.72
C PHE A 606 -9.32 -8.92 15.75
N ILE A 607 -8.39 -8.54 14.88
CA ILE A 607 -8.63 -7.63 13.75
C ILE A 607 -8.86 -8.43 12.46
N ASP A 608 -9.59 -7.84 11.50
CA ASP A 608 -9.87 -8.41 10.18
C ASP A 608 -10.33 -9.89 10.25
N TYR A 609 -9.88 -10.78 9.38
CA TYR A 609 -10.31 -12.19 9.29
C TYR A 609 -10.20 -12.95 10.61
N ARG A 610 -9.30 -12.55 11.53
CA ARG A 610 -9.17 -13.15 12.86
C ARG A 610 -10.44 -12.99 13.68
N HIS A 611 -11.07 -11.82 13.57
CA HIS A 611 -12.36 -11.54 14.19
C HIS A 611 -13.48 -12.36 13.57
N PHE A 612 -13.58 -12.37 12.22
CA PHE A 612 -14.61 -13.12 11.51
C PHE A 612 -14.56 -14.60 11.84
N LEU A 613 -13.36 -15.18 11.90
CA LEU A 613 -13.15 -16.58 12.31
C LEU A 613 -13.57 -16.82 13.77
N ALA A 614 -13.11 -15.97 14.70
CA ALA A 614 -13.38 -16.14 16.13
C ALA A 614 -14.86 -15.96 16.49
N LYS A 615 -15.58 -15.10 15.76
CA LYS A 615 -17.01 -14.84 15.96
C LYS A 615 -17.91 -15.70 15.07
N ASN A 616 -17.33 -16.55 14.23
CA ASN A 616 -18.05 -17.36 13.24
C ASN A 616 -18.98 -16.50 12.35
N ILE A 617 -18.47 -15.33 11.93
CA ILE A 617 -19.17 -14.43 11.01
C ILE A 617 -18.72 -14.79 9.59
N THR A 618 -19.68 -15.09 8.70
CA THR A 618 -19.40 -15.34 7.30
C THR A 618 -19.36 -14.01 6.54
N PRO A 619 -18.19 -13.56 6.06
CA PRO A 619 -18.08 -12.33 5.27
C PRO A 619 -18.68 -12.50 3.87
N ARG A 620 -18.70 -11.45 3.06
CA ARG A 620 -18.97 -11.56 1.63
C ARG A 620 -17.79 -12.21 0.93
N TYR A 621 -16.58 -11.71 1.18
CA TYR A 621 -15.32 -12.29 0.73
C TYR A 621 -14.31 -12.22 1.88
N GLU A 622 -13.70 -13.34 2.17
CA GLU A 622 -12.69 -13.44 3.22
C GLU A 622 -11.33 -12.88 2.80
N PHE A 623 -10.49 -12.57 3.76
CA PHE A 623 -9.08 -12.25 3.53
C PHE A 623 -8.37 -13.36 2.74
N GLY A 624 -7.58 -12.97 1.77
CA GLY A 624 -6.86 -13.90 0.91
C GLY A 624 -7.69 -14.47 -0.25
N PHE A 625 -8.99 -14.11 -0.38
CA PHE A 625 -9.85 -14.58 -1.47
C PHE A 625 -9.46 -13.97 -2.82
N GLY A 626 -9.56 -14.77 -3.87
CA GLY A 626 -9.43 -14.37 -5.26
C GLY A 626 -9.54 -15.57 -6.19
N MET A 627 -10.17 -15.39 -7.35
CA MET A 627 -10.37 -16.41 -8.37
C MET A 627 -9.30 -16.32 -9.46
N SER A 628 -9.21 -17.36 -10.27
CA SER A 628 -8.37 -17.44 -11.47
C SER A 628 -9.21 -17.90 -12.66
N TYR A 629 -8.73 -17.69 -13.89
CA TYR A 629 -9.31 -18.28 -15.12
C TYR A 629 -8.93 -19.74 -15.30
N THR A 630 -8.05 -20.29 -14.43
CA THR A 630 -7.68 -21.72 -14.39
C THR A 630 -7.97 -22.30 -13.00
N SER A 631 -7.80 -23.60 -12.84
CA SER A 631 -8.03 -24.32 -11.59
C SER A 631 -6.75 -24.95 -11.06
N PHE A 632 -6.66 -25.08 -9.73
CA PHE A 632 -5.51 -25.69 -9.06
C PHE A 632 -5.97 -26.72 -8.04
N GLU A 633 -5.17 -27.76 -7.88
CA GLU A 633 -5.33 -28.78 -6.84
C GLU A 633 -4.16 -28.69 -5.85
N PHE A 634 -4.48 -28.80 -4.57
CA PHE A 634 -3.52 -28.85 -3.48
C PHE A 634 -3.36 -30.30 -3.02
N GLY A 635 -2.13 -30.80 -2.99
CA GLY A 635 -1.77 -32.09 -2.43
C GLY A 635 -1.75 -32.07 -0.90
N ASP A 636 -1.32 -33.18 -0.31
CA ASP A 636 -1.23 -33.31 1.14
C ASP A 636 -0.12 -32.40 1.71
N VAL A 637 -0.35 -31.88 2.91
CA VAL A 637 0.59 -31.05 3.65
C VAL A 637 1.44 -31.92 4.56
N SER A 638 2.76 -31.75 4.53
CA SER A 638 3.66 -32.34 5.51
C SER A 638 4.40 -31.27 6.31
N VAL A 639 4.72 -31.58 7.56
CA VAL A 639 5.51 -30.73 8.45
C VAL A 639 6.71 -31.53 8.95
N GLU A 640 7.90 -30.98 8.76
CA GLU A 640 9.16 -31.62 9.19
C GLU A 640 9.97 -30.64 10.04
N GLU A 641 10.57 -31.14 11.12
CA GLU A 641 11.49 -30.39 11.94
C GLU A 641 12.87 -30.38 11.31
N ILE A 642 13.47 -29.20 11.18
CA ILE A 642 14.86 -29.02 10.71
C ILE A 642 15.79 -29.44 11.84
N LYS A 643 16.49 -30.57 11.66
CA LYS A 643 17.49 -31.07 12.62
C LYS A 643 18.75 -30.23 12.49
N GLU A 644 19.10 -29.48 13.53
CA GLU A 644 20.36 -28.77 13.63
C GLU A 644 21.39 -29.60 14.38
N GLU A 645 22.54 -29.85 13.77
CA GLU A 645 23.70 -30.38 14.49
C GLU A 645 24.23 -29.30 15.44
N GLY A 646 24.19 -29.56 16.74
CA GLY A 646 24.77 -28.66 17.78
C GLY A 646 23.78 -27.71 18.47
N ALA A 647 22.48 -27.83 18.26
CA ALA A 647 21.45 -26.95 18.86
C ALA A 647 21.26 -27.09 20.39
N GLU A 648 21.90 -28.07 21.05
CA GLU A 648 21.73 -28.32 22.49
C GLU A 648 22.36 -27.25 23.39
N ASN A 649 23.21 -26.34 22.88
CA ASN A 649 23.94 -25.36 23.68
C ASN A 649 23.45 -23.92 23.55
N ASP A 650 22.42 -23.64 22.74
CA ASP A 650 21.82 -22.31 22.61
C ASP A 650 20.75 -22.00 23.69
N ILE A 651 20.92 -22.57 24.88
CA ILE A 651 20.11 -22.22 26.04
C ILE A 651 20.47 -20.79 26.45
N PHE A 652 19.47 -19.95 26.29
CA PHE A 652 19.37 -18.56 26.68
C PHE A 652 20.27 -18.16 27.89
N ASN A 653 21.43 -17.63 27.64
CA ASN A 653 22.09 -16.78 28.61
C ASN A 653 21.57 -15.35 28.45
N PHE A 654 20.48 -15.02 29.18
CA PHE A 654 19.91 -13.69 29.30
C PHE A 654 20.85 -12.66 29.99
N ARG A 655 22.13 -12.97 30.17
CA ARG A 655 23.11 -12.18 30.91
C ARG A 655 24.26 -11.70 30.03
N ASP A 656 23.97 -11.11 28.87
CA ASP A 656 24.93 -10.18 28.29
C ASP A 656 24.47 -8.76 28.62
N VAL A 657 24.69 -8.41 29.88
CA VAL A 657 24.61 -7.04 30.38
C VAL A 657 26.06 -6.56 30.50
N ASP A 658 26.42 -5.43 29.90
CA ASP A 658 27.69 -4.79 30.13
C ASP A 658 27.81 -4.42 31.60
N ASP A 659 29.04 -4.24 32.11
CA ASP A 659 29.34 -3.89 33.50
C ASP A 659 28.62 -2.61 33.99
N ASP A 660 28.03 -1.83 33.10
CA ASP A 660 27.22 -0.64 33.39
C ASP A 660 25.69 -0.92 33.41
N GLY A 661 25.25 -2.18 33.30
CA GLY A 661 23.87 -2.58 33.31
C GLY A 661 23.16 -2.37 31.96
N THR A 662 23.87 -2.08 30.88
CA THR A 662 23.35 -1.95 29.54
C THR A 662 23.23 -3.33 28.91
N VAL A 663 22.01 -3.72 28.55
CA VAL A 663 21.77 -4.94 27.74
C VAL A 663 22.49 -4.77 26.42
N LYS A 664 23.48 -5.60 26.12
CA LYS A 664 24.07 -5.70 24.79
C LYS A 664 22.94 -6.00 23.80
N ALA A 665 22.55 -5.01 23.11
CA ALA A 665 21.38 -5.02 22.26
C ALA A 665 21.39 -6.22 21.32
N GLY A 666 20.59 -7.18 21.69
CA GLY A 666 20.32 -8.52 21.26
C GLY A 666 20.37 -8.85 19.79
N ARG A 667 21.54 -8.91 19.22
CA ARG A 667 21.77 -9.44 17.88
C ARG A 667 21.49 -10.94 17.80
N PHE A 668 21.88 -11.70 18.83
CA PHE A 668 21.71 -13.14 18.90
C PHE A 668 20.26 -13.58 19.16
N LEU A 669 19.50 -12.84 19.98
CA LEU A 669 18.09 -13.16 20.27
C LEU A 669 17.20 -13.07 19.04
N LEU A 670 17.42 -12.07 18.17
CA LEU A 670 16.64 -11.92 16.94
C LEU A 670 16.97 -13.04 15.95
N ASP A 671 18.22 -13.36 15.74
CA ASP A 671 18.65 -14.42 14.81
C ASP A 671 18.11 -15.79 15.22
N TYR A 672 18.17 -16.14 16.50
CA TYR A 672 17.65 -17.38 17.04
C TYR A 672 16.13 -17.52 16.87
N LEU A 673 15.37 -16.45 17.17
CA LEU A 673 13.92 -16.45 17.03
C LEU A 673 13.50 -16.63 15.57
N HIS A 674 14.18 -15.96 14.63
CA HIS A 674 13.80 -15.92 13.22
C HIS A 674 14.47 -16.99 12.36
N LYS A 675 15.30 -17.86 12.94
CA LYS A 675 15.87 -19.00 12.26
C LYS A 675 14.80 -20.04 12.01
N ALA A 676 14.71 -20.55 10.76
CA ALA A 676 13.77 -21.60 10.39
C ALA A 676 13.99 -22.85 11.25
N ARG A 677 12.92 -23.39 11.78
CA ARG A 677 12.92 -24.61 12.63
C ARG A 677 12.05 -25.71 12.07
N TRP A 678 11.00 -25.38 11.36
CA TRP A 678 10.13 -26.35 10.71
C TRP A 678 9.95 -25.98 9.25
N THR A 679 9.83 -26.98 8.41
CA THR A 679 9.41 -26.84 7.01
C THR A 679 8.01 -27.40 6.84
N VAL A 680 7.19 -26.66 6.10
CA VAL A 680 5.86 -27.13 5.66
C VAL A 680 5.91 -27.26 4.15
N THR A 681 5.54 -28.42 3.61
CA THR A 681 5.53 -28.64 2.16
C THR A 681 4.16 -29.05 1.66
N VAL A 682 3.84 -28.63 0.44
CA VAL A 682 2.62 -28.98 -0.29
C VAL A 682 2.91 -29.00 -1.78
N ASP A 683 2.35 -29.94 -2.50
CA ASP A 683 2.41 -29.96 -3.97
C ASP A 683 1.17 -29.26 -4.55
N ILE A 684 1.36 -28.35 -5.49
CA ILE A 684 0.29 -27.63 -6.17
C ILE A 684 0.32 -27.98 -7.65
N THR A 685 -0.82 -28.35 -8.21
CA THR A 685 -0.98 -28.73 -9.62
C THR A 685 -1.98 -27.80 -10.31
N ASN A 686 -1.63 -27.28 -11.46
CA ASN A 686 -2.60 -26.60 -12.35
C ASN A 686 -3.42 -27.67 -13.07
N THR A 687 -4.70 -27.78 -12.71
CA THR A 687 -5.65 -28.76 -13.25
C THR A 687 -6.51 -28.20 -14.39
N GLY A 688 -6.36 -26.92 -14.71
CA GLY A 688 -7.08 -26.28 -15.81
C GLY A 688 -6.29 -26.25 -17.12
N GLU A 689 -6.78 -25.51 -18.08
CA GLU A 689 -6.29 -25.53 -19.49
C GLU A 689 -5.38 -24.34 -19.83
N ILE A 690 -5.24 -23.36 -18.94
CA ILE A 690 -4.43 -22.16 -19.16
C ILE A 690 -3.34 -22.02 -18.09
N ASN A 691 -2.20 -21.44 -18.50
CA ASN A 691 -1.17 -21.03 -17.55
C ASN A 691 -1.73 -20.07 -16.52
N GLY A 692 -1.35 -20.23 -15.26
CA GLY A 692 -1.81 -19.35 -14.20
C GLY A 692 -0.91 -19.36 -12.98
N CYS A 693 -1.06 -18.32 -12.18
CA CYS A 693 -0.41 -18.24 -10.88
C CYS A 693 -1.37 -18.63 -9.76
N GLU A 694 -0.90 -19.46 -8.85
CA GLU A 694 -1.58 -19.74 -7.57
C GLU A 694 -0.81 -19.11 -6.42
N ILE A 695 -1.56 -18.78 -5.35
CA ILE A 695 -1.01 -18.21 -4.13
C ILE A 695 -1.42 -19.11 -2.94
N PRO A 696 -0.67 -20.19 -2.69
CA PRO A 696 -0.86 -20.97 -1.47
C PRO A 696 -0.49 -20.14 -0.24
N GLN A 697 -1.41 -20.12 0.74
CA GLN A 697 -1.32 -19.36 1.98
C GLN A 697 -1.25 -20.33 3.15
N LEU A 698 -0.22 -20.16 3.98
CA LEU A 698 0.00 -20.96 5.19
C LEU A 698 -0.61 -20.27 6.40
N TYR A 699 -1.51 -20.95 7.06
CA TYR A 699 -2.13 -20.53 8.33
C TYR A 699 -1.74 -21.46 9.46
N LEU A 700 -1.46 -20.89 10.62
CA LEU A 700 -1.12 -21.61 11.83
C LEU A 700 -2.22 -21.45 12.89
N ALA A 701 -2.75 -22.56 13.38
CA ALA A 701 -3.64 -22.62 14.53
C ALA A 701 -2.82 -22.97 15.78
N TYR A 702 -2.86 -22.10 16.76
CA TYR A 702 -2.15 -22.28 18.03
C TYR A 702 -2.93 -23.21 18.98
N PRO A 703 -2.27 -23.77 20.00
CA PRO A 703 -2.97 -24.53 21.04
C PRO A 703 -4.12 -23.71 21.67
N PRO A 704 -5.27 -24.32 22.00
CA PRO A 704 -6.48 -23.62 22.43
C PRO A 704 -6.28 -22.65 23.59
N ASP A 705 -5.40 -22.99 24.55
CA ASP A 705 -5.17 -22.15 25.74
C ASP A 705 -4.18 -21.00 25.51
N SER A 706 -3.71 -20.81 24.29
CA SER A 706 -2.78 -19.75 23.94
C SER A 706 -3.39 -18.34 23.94
N GLY A 707 -4.71 -18.24 23.80
CA GLY A 707 -5.42 -16.98 23.63
C GLY A 707 -5.27 -16.36 22.23
N GLU A 708 -4.72 -17.10 21.28
CA GLU A 708 -4.59 -16.69 19.87
C GLU A 708 -5.93 -16.78 19.12
N PRO A 709 -6.06 -16.04 18.00
CA PRO A 709 -7.15 -16.27 17.06
C PRO A 709 -7.18 -17.72 16.55
N PRO A 710 -8.31 -18.20 16.01
CA PRO A 710 -8.46 -19.58 15.54
C PRO A 710 -7.36 -20.03 14.58
N LYS A 711 -6.89 -19.11 13.73
CA LYS A 711 -5.67 -19.26 12.94
C LYS A 711 -5.15 -17.91 12.46
N VAL A 712 -3.86 -17.85 12.16
CA VAL A 712 -3.17 -16.64 11.68
C VAL A 712 -2.23 -17.01 10.52
N MET A 713 -2.11 -16.13 9.53
CA MET A 713 -1.18 -16.33 8.42
C MET A 713 0.27 -16.31 8.93
N ARG A 714 1.09 -17.23 8.39
CA ARG A 714 2.51 -17.34 8.73
C ARG A 714 3.43 -17.51 7.52
N ASP A 715 2.89 -17.75 6.32
CA ASP A 715 3.61 -17.57 5.07
C ASP A 715 2.65 -17.56 3.87
N PHE A 716 3.17 -17.18 2.72
CA PHE A 716 2.54 -17.26 1.42
C PHE A 716 3.62 -17.38 0.34
N ALA A 717 3.28 -18.00 -0.77
CA ALA A 717 4.13 -18.08 -1.93
C ALA A 717 3.32 -17.75 -3.18
N ARG A 718 4.00 -17.31 -4.24
CA ARG A 718 3.41 -17.16 -5.56
C ARG A 718 4.13 -18.09 -6.51
N ILE A 719 3.38 -18.94 -7.18
CA ILE A 719 3.90 -19.92 -8.15
C ILE A 719 3.16 -19.78 -9.47
N ASN A 720 3.87 -19.94 -10.58
CA ASN A 720 3.30 -19.94 -11.92
C ASN A 720 3.39 -21.33 -12.53
N LEU A 721 2.28 -21.88 -12.99
CA LEU A 721 2.18 -23.23 -13.48
C LEU A 721 1.52 -23.30 -14.86
N ASP A 722 2.15 -24.01 -15.77
CA ASP A 722 1.53 -24.42 -17.02
C ASP A 722 0.43 -25.47 -16.79
N PRO A 723 -0.51 -25.66 -17.72
CA PRO A 723 -1.52 -26.70 -17.65
C PRO A 723 -0.91 -28.08 -17.38
N GLY A 724 -1.41 -28.78 -16.36
CA GLY A 724 -0.93 -30.09 -15.93
C GLY A 724 0.41 -30.08 -15.18
N ALA A 725 1.07 -28.94 -15.03
CA ALA A 725 2.31 -28.85 -14.26
C ALA A 725 2.05 -28.85 -12.75
N SER A 726 2.97 -29.46 -12.00
CA SER A 726 2.97 -29.48 -10.54
C SER A 726 4.27 -28.90 -9.99
N GLN A 727 4.18 -28.21 -8.86
CA GLN A 727 5.33 -27.68 -8.15
C GLN A 727 5.18 -27.88 -6.65
N ARG A 728 6.26 -28.32 -6.01
CA ARG A 728 6.36 -28.34 -4.54
C ARG A 728 6.65 -26.97 -4.00
N VAL A 729 5.80 -26.52 -3.09
CA VAL A 729 5.98 -25.28 -2.31
C VAL A 729 6.49 -25.64 -0.93
N THR A 730 7.50 -24.91 -0.47
CA THR A 730 8.09 -25.07 0.87
C THR A 730 7.99 -23.78 1.63
N PHE A 731 7.36 -23.80 2.78
CA PHE A 731 7.30 -22.71 3.74
C PHE A 731 8.21 -23.02 4.92
N ASN A 732 8.79 -21.97 5.52
CA ASN A 732 9.66 -22.11 6.68
C ASN A 732 9.05 -21.41 7.88
N LEU A 733 8.81 -22.15 8.95
CA LEU A 733 8.39 -21.61 10.23
C LEU A 733 9.59 -21.46 11.16
N SER A 734 9.73 -20.30 11.73
CA SER A 734 10.72 -19.98 12.75
C SER A 734 10.12 -20.17 14.15
N ARG A 735 10.98 -20.08 15.19
CA ARG A 735 10.49 -20.03 16.58
C ARG A 735 9.59 -18.84 16.83
N TYR A 736 9.86 -17.70 16.20
CA TYR A 736 9.00 -16.51 16.27
C TYR A 736 7.60 -16.77 15.75
N ASP A 737 7.46 -17.50 14.64
CA ASP A 737 6.18 -17.79 14.00
C ASP A 737 5.26 -18.67 14.86
N VAL A 738 5.82 -19.44 15.76
CA VAL A 738 5.09 -20.30 16.71
C VAL A 738 5.04 -19.75 18.13
N SER A 739 5.57 -18.53 18.36
CA SER A 739 5.59 -17.90 19.68
C SER A 739 4.44 -16.93 19.87
N ILE A 740 4.07 -16.70 21.13
CA ILE A 740 3.20 -15.65 21.61
C ILE A 740 3.96 -14.70 22.54
N TRP A 741 3.49 -13.47 22.71
CA TRP A 741 4.11 -12.56 23.64
C TRP A 741 3.64 -12.81 25.07
N ASP A 742 4.55 -13.25 25.95
CA ASP A 742 4.28 -13.40 27.38
C ASP A 742 4.41 -12.04 28.07
N VAL A 743 3.27 -11.44 28.42
CA VAL A 743 3.17 -10.13 29.05
C VAL A 743 3.78 -10.12 30.46
N VAL A 744 3.74 -11.25 31.18
CA VAL A 744 4.29 -11.34 32.56
C VAL A 744 5.80 -11.37 32.54
N HIS A 745 6.38 -12.22 31.68
CA HIS A 745 7.85 -12.39 31.62
C HIS A 745 8.50 -11.50 30.56
N GLN A 746 7.71 -10.71 29.79
CA GLN A 746 8.19 -9.79 28.75
C GLN A 746 9.09 -10.47 27.70
N LYS A 747 8.66 -11.62 27.19
CA LYS A 747 9.42 -12.41 26.20
C LYS A 747 8.51 -13.16 25.23
N TRP A 748 9.06 -13.57 24.10
CA TRP A 748 8.41 -14.51 23.18
C TRP A 748 8.50 -15.92 23.76
N THR A 749 7.37 -16.63 23.81
CA THR A 749 7.25 -17.97 24.40
C THR A 749 6.44 -18.86 23.47
N ILE A 750 6.92 -20.09 23.24
CA ILE A 750 6.18 -21.11 22.50
C ILE A 750 5.17 -21.75 23.46
N PRO A 751 3.85 -21.64 23.21
CA PRO A 751 2.85 -22.27 24.05
C PRO A 751 2.91 -23.80 23.92
N ASN A 752 2.70 -24.49 25.03
CA ASN A 752 2.67 -25.96 25.04
C ASN A 752 1.42 -26.48 24.30
N GLY A 753 1.57 -27.53 23.51
CA GLY A 753 0.47 -28.21 22.84
C GLY A 753 0.69 -28.44 21.36
N THR A 754 -0.36 -28.89 20.71
CA THR A 754 -0.36 -29.20 19.28
C THR A 754 -0.74 -27.97 18.46
N PHE A 755 0.07 -27.64 17.48
CA PHE A 755 -0.22 -26.62 16.46
C PHE A 755 -0.88 -27.27 15.25
N GLY A 756 -1.94 -26.64 14.75
CA GLY A 756 -2.53 -26.97 13.46
C GLY A 756 -1.87 -26.18 12.35
N VAL A 757 -1.69 -26.80 11.20
CA VAL A 757 -1.19 -26.19 9.97
C VAL A 757 -2.27 -26.34 8.91
N GLU A 758 -2.64 -25.23 8.26
CA GLU A 758 -3.56 -25.23 7.12
C GLU A 758 -2.90 -24.52 5.94
N VAL A 759 -2.90 -25.18 4.76
CA VAL A 759 -2.48 -24.55 3.50
C VAL A 759 -3.67 -24.51 2.55
N GLY A 760 -4.04 -23.33 2.12
CA GLY A 760 -5.21 -23.10 1.27
C GLY A 760 -5.10 -21.83 0.45
N ARG A 761 -6.19 -21.46 -0.21
CA ARG A 761 -6.29 -20.29 -1.12
C ARG A 761 -6.67 -19.00 -0.40
N SER A 762 -7.25 -19.12 0.81
CA SER A 762 -7.76 -18.00 1.60
C SER A 762 -7.88 -18.35 3.08
N SER A 763 -8.19 -17.37 3.92
CA SER A 763 -8.40 -17.57 5.37
C SER A 763 -9.59 -18.46 5.72
N MET A 764 -10.54 -18.67 4.81
CA MET A 764 -11.73 -19.52 5.03
C MET A 764 -11.89 -20.59 3.94
N ASP A 765 -10.80 -20.95 3.25
CA ASP A 765 -10.83 -22.03 2.24
C ASP A 765 -11.28 -23.35 2.91
N LYS A 766 -12.42 -23.88 2.43
CA LYS A 766 -13.01 -25.12 2.94
C LYS A 766 -12.23 -26.36 2.52
N ASP A 767 -11.48 -26.24 1.43
CA ASP A 767 -10.67 -27.32 0.83
C ASP A 767 -9.21 -27.27 1.28
N ALA A 768 -8.87 -26.35 2.22
CA ALA A 768 -7.52 -26.21 2.76
C ALA A 768 -7.00 -27.55 3.31
N LYS A 769 -5.79 -27.89 2.93
CA LYS A 769 -5.09 -29.10 3.41
C LYS A 769 -4.54 -28.86 4.81
N LYS A 770 -4.59 -29.88 5.65
CA LYS A 770 -4.29 -29.76 7.08
C LYS A 770 -3.24 -30.76 7.52
N ALA A 771 -2.40 -30.30 8.42
CA ALA A 771 -1.45 -31.11 9.17
C ALA A 771 -1.35 -30.58 10.61
N SER A 772 -0.57 -31.23 11.44
CA SER A 772 -0.30 -30.77 12.81
C SER A 772 1.09 -31.20 13.26
N PHE A 773 1.64 -30.44 14.20
CA PHE A 773 2.91 -30.77 14.84
C PHE A 773 2.94 -30.28 16.29
N CYS A 774 3.82 -30.89 17.09
CA CYS A 774 4.11 -30.43 18.44
C CYS A 774 5.56 -29.94 18.46
N PRO A 775 5.82 -28.63 18.67
CA PRO A 775 7.15 -28.18 19.06
C PRO A 775 7.52 -28.93 20.34
N GLY A 776 8.67 -29.59 20.37
CA GLY A 776 9.14 -30.25 21.61
C GLY A 776 9.12 -29.27 22.79
N SER A 777 8.99 -29.77 24.02
CA SER A 777 9.12 -28.93 25.22
C SER A 777 10.56 -28.43 25.31
N TYR A 778 10.77 -27.15 25.07
CA TYR A 778 12.07 -26.46 25.14
C TYR A 778 12.20 -25.64 26.43
#